data_4c46253773ae33c00f7fdfdbe8dc00ca
#
_entry.id   4c46253773ae33c00f7fdfdbe8dc00ca
#
_cell.length_a   1.000
_cell.length_b   1.000
_cell.length_c   1.000
_cell.angle_alpha   90.00
_cell.angle_beta   90.00
_cell.angle_gamma   90.00
#
_symmetry.space_group_name_H-M   'P 1'
#
loop_
_entity.id
_entity.type
_entity.pdbx_description
1 polymer ?
#
loop_
_entity_poly.entity_id
_entity_poly.type
_entity_poly.pdbx_seq_one_letter_code
_entity_poly.pdbx_strand_id
1 'polypeptide(L)'
;MQHSARMRRWLCVALVVFVLRPRSALAEANAGGIPWPHQYKIKPDQKDRLTAADMVGPDGIVYPNWTMCGVQGGIPTVEVVANIEDFGAVADDDLDDSKALQAACDHAGRTGGAVLIGEGTFHLDRSVTIRHDNVVIRGWGPSQTRLVFRYAIPKEGVTFFNPPAGSRVGADTRIELHSLPAGLAKMTLMVGNTTIGAWTAGQHSGNTFSFAVYARTVPKEVPDGRHTLKGIAEYRDGSTRVAEIPILLDRTFEDKQFVPDSRAAITFAGQGTVDGKLELASDGKRGDTELHLESARGLKAGDSIFIDGPATSRWKKLTRNACEWGMYRNYEAVVTGVTEGSVSISQPLRIEFPVIDGSYVQKVVPIRHCGIEDLYLEQTENLWITGVLFSHGWNCWARGVTVKQCGRFPVYGSLAKWCEIRDCTFDDAWFKGGGGTAYTGWDRCWDCLMENVETFKMRHAPLFQWAASGCVIRKSIFHESDAQWHAGWTNENLIEQCVVESVQGHGGYGYGAWASPPEDTAHGPNGPRNVVYSCDIRSPKAGLWLGGMNENWLILHNRFIVDNGPGVFAKATSFDHIIRGNVFVLKDGKSPMIQLAAADCTGVEAVGNSVYGGNGRFVSGPAQPVVSEENQALGLSTASRPQPQVPSIYEWQQQRRAR
;
A
#
# COMPACT_ATOMS: atom_id res chain seq x y z
N MET A 1 19.56 -37.12 -14.09
CA MET A 1 20.00 -37.23 -12.70
C MET A 1 19.26 -36.19 -11.90
N GLN A 2 18.53 -36.63 -10.92
CA GLN A 2 17.54 -35.85 -10.16
C GLN A 2 18.21 -34.80 -9.24
N HIS A 3 17.78 -33.58 -9.31
CA HIS A 3 17.91 -32.65 -8.19
C HIS A 3 16.52 -32.13 -7.81
N SER A 4 15.98 -32.72 -6.76
CA SER A 4 14.80 -32.27 -6.08
C SER A 4 15.11 -31.03 -5.26
N ALA A 5 14.63 -29.87 -5.70
CA ALA A 5 14.63 -28.64 -4.91
C ALA A 5 13.53 -28.74 -3.84
N ARG A 6 13.89 -28.92 -2.60
CA ARG A 6 13.01 -28.77 -1.45
C ARG A 6 12.76 -27.29 -1.20
N MET A 7 11.60 -26.82 -1.56
CA MET A 7 11.06 -25.53 -1.15
C MET A 7 10.74 -25.57 0.36
N ARG A 8 11.60 -25.00 1.18
CA ARG A 8 11.34 -24.84 2.62
C ARG A 8 10.63 -23.51 2.87
N ARG A 9 9.47 -23.63 3.47
CA ARG A 9 8.56 -22.55 3.89
C ARG A 9 9.19 -21.70 4.99
N TRP A 10 9.07 -20.40 4.84
CA TRP A 10 9.29 -19.43 5.92
C TRP A 10 8.08 -19.46 6.86
N LEU A 11 8.28 -19.93 8.07
CA LEU A 11 7.32 -19.78 9.16
C LEU A 11 7.89 -18.73 10.12
N CYS A 12 7.23 -17.59 10.22
CA CYS A 12 7.29 -16.80 11.45
C CYS A 12 6.60 -17.63 12.53
N VAL A 13 7.36 -18.12 13.49
CA VAL A 13 6.83 -18.91 14.60
C VAL A 13 6.09 -17.97 15.55
N ALA A 14 4.78 -17.87 15.35
CA ALA A 14 3.85 -17.66 16.43
C ALA A 14 3.29 -19.03 16.78
N LEU A 15 3.57 -19.52 17.95
CA LEU A 15 3.03 -20.78 18.45
C LEU A 15 1.53 -20.57 18.69
N VAL A 16 0.72 -20.92 17.69
CA VAL A 16 -0.73 -21.03 17.86
C VAL A 16 -1.05 -22.51 17.88
N VAL A 17 -1.59 -22.97 18.98
CA VAL A 17 -2.15 -24.30 19.14
C VAL A 17 -3.31 -24.46 18.15
N PHE A 18 -3.10 -25.23 17.09
CA PHE A 18 -4.15 -25.59 16.15
C PHE A 18 -5.08 -26.61 16.82
N VAL A 19 -6.27 -26.13 17.19
CA VAL A 19 -7.43 -27.02 17.35
C VAL A 19 -7.99 -27.24 15.95
N LEU A 20 -7.77 -28.41 15.41
CA LEU A 20 -8.37 -28.87 14.16
C LEU A 20 -9.91 -28.86 14.31
N ARG A 21 -10.57 -27.89 13.74
CA ARG A 21 -12.02 -27.94 13.48
C ARG A 21 -12.26 -28.56 12.09
N PRO A 22 -13.25 -29.47 11.95
CA PRO A 22 -13.49 -30.16 10.70
C PRO A 22 -13.93 -29.21 9.59
N ARG A 23 -13.42 -29.43 8.40
CA ARG A 23 -13.66 -28.69 7.14
C ARG A 23 -15.14 -28.63 6.69
N SER A 24 -16.05 -29.30 7.38
CA SER A 24 -17.45 -29.40 6.96
C SER A 24 -18.33 -28.20 7.34
N ALA A 25 -17.93 -27.32 8.25
CA ALA A 25 -18.76 -26.19 8.69
C ALA A 25 -18.74 -24.97 7.73
N LEU A 26 -17.81 -24.93 6.77
CA LEU A 26 -17.70 -23.82 5.80
C LEU A 26 -18.54 -24.03 4.51
N ALA A 27 -18.96 -25.27 4.24
CA ALA A 27 -19.70 -25.58 3.02
C ALA A 27 -21.23 -25.38 3.14
N GLU A 28 -21.79 -25.41 4.35
CA GLU A 28 -23.24 -25.30 4.54
C GLU A 28 -23.80 -23.86 4.72
N ALA A 29 -22.93 -22.86 4.85
CA ALA A 29 -23.35 -21.46 4.97
C ALA A 29 -23.78 -20.79 3.65
N ASN A 30 -23.79 -21.53 2.54
CA ASN A 30 -23.90 -20.95 1.19
C ASN A 30 -25.30 -21.03 0.56
N ALA A 31 -26.31 -21.52 1.22
CA ALA A 31 -27.64 -21.67 0.62
C ALA A 31 -28.57 -20.45 0.80
N GLY A 32 -28.21 -19.47 1.60
CA GLY A 32 -28.93 -18.21 1.71
C GLY A 32 -27.94 -17.09 1.50
N GLY A 33 -27.95 -16.48 0.31
CA GLY A 33 -27.07 -15.36 0.01
C GLY A 33 -27.11 -14.31 1.12
N ILE A 34 -25.97 -14.02 1.73
CA ILE A 34 -25.87 -12.91 2.67
C ILE A 34 -26.15 -11.65 1.84
N PRO A 35 -27.17 -10.86 2.17
CA PRO A 35 -27.48 -9.67 1.38
C PRO A 35 -26.28 -8.71 1.43
N TRP A 36 -25.81 -8.37 0.24
CA TRP A 36 -24.76 -7.40 0.06
C TRP A 36 -25.25 -6.01 0.50
N PRO A 37 -24.42 -5.17 1.11
CA PRO A 37 -24.84 -3.83 1.51
C PRO A 37 -25.39 -3.04 0.33
N HIS A 38 -26.64 -2.63 0.39
CA HIS A 38 -27.36 -1.94 -0.69
C HIS A 38 -26.67 -0.66 -1.17
N GLN A 39 -25.91 -0.01 -0.32
CA GLN A 39 -25.20 1.23 -0.63
C GLN A 39 -24.14 1.08 -1.73
N TYR A 40 -23.66 -0.12 -1.99
CA TYR A 40 -22.68 -0.38 -3.05
C TYR A 40 -23.34 -0.73 -4.39
N LYS A 41 -24.63 -1.02 -4.40
CA LYS A 41 -25.37 -1.44 -5.60
C LYS A 41 -25.96 -0.25 -6.35
N ILE A 42 -25.09 0.68 -6.77
CA ILE A 42 -25.49 1.84 -7.58
C ILE A 42 -25.30 1.52 -9.05
N LYS A 43 -26.40 1.47 -9.81
CA LYS A 43 -26.38 1.37 -11.25
C LYS A 43 -26.38 2.75 -11.90
N PRO A 44 -25.87 2.88 -13.13
CA PRO A 44 -25.82 4.17 -13.82
C PRO A 44 -27.16 4.88 -13.98
N ASP A 45 -28.25 4.14 -14.11
CA ASP A 45 -29.61 4.63 -14.24
C ASP A 45 -30.34 4.92 -12.91
N GLN A 46 -29.74 4.54 -11.79
CA GLN A 46 -30.31 4.73 -10.44
C GLN A 46 -29.90 6.07 -9.84
N LYS A 47 -30.30 7.17 -10.45
CA LYS A 47 -29.94 8.53 -10.03
C LYS A 47 -30.46 8.91 -8.64
N ASP A 48 -31.53 8.29 -8.19
CA ASP A 48 -32.10 8.43 -6.86
C ASP A 48 -31.20 7.90 -5.72
N ARG A 49 -30.20 7.11 -6.08
CA ARG A 49 -29.19 6.55 -5.15
C ARG A 49 -27.85 7.27 -5.21
N LEU A 50 -27.72 8.34 -5.97
CA LEU A 50 -26.51 9.12 -6.02
C LEU A 50 -26.27 9.82 -4.68
N THR A 51 -25.00 9.82 -4.27
CA THR A 51 -24.54 10.47 -3.04
C THR A 51 -23.52 11.56 -3.36
N ALA A 52 -23.11 12.33 -2.38
CA ALA A 52 -22.04 13.32 -2.54
C ALA A 52 -20.69 12.70 -2.93
N ALA A 53 -20.53 11.38 -2.74
CA ALA A 53 -19.32 10.65 -3.15
C ALA A 53 -19.35 10.23 -4.63
N ASP A 54 -20.37 10.59 -5.41
CA ASP A 54 -20.57 10.18 -6.79
C ASP A 54 -20.49 11.36 -7.77
N MET A 55 -20.05 11.06 -8.99
CA MET A 55 -20.13 11.97 -10.14
C MET A 55 -20.66 11.23 -11.36
N VAL A 56 -21.65 11.79 -12.03
CA VAL A 56 -22.14 11.27 -13.31
C VAL A 56 -21.21 11.75 -14.42
N GLY A 57 -20.55 10.81 -15.09
CA GLY A 57 -19.64 11.06 -16.21
C GLY A 57 -20.34 11.58 -17.47
N PRO A 58 -19.58 12.04 -18.47
CA PRO A 58 -20.11 12.52 -19.72
C PRO A 58 -20.78 11.41 -20.55
N ASP A 59 -20.47 10.16 -20.25
CA ASP A 59 -20.99 8.93 -20.82
C ASP A 59 -22.23 8.37 -20.07
N GLY A 60 -22.68 9.09 -19.02
CA GLY A 60 -23.81 8.71 -18.19
C GLY A 60 -23.50 7.67 -17.12
N ILE A 61 -22.24 7.18 -17.03
CA ILE A 61 -21.81 6.25 -16.00
C ILE A 61 -21.58 6.99 -14.68
N VAL A 62 -21.93 6.36 -13.56
CA VAL A 62 -21.68 6.90 -12.22
C VAL A 62 -20.30 6.48 -11.76
N TYR A 63 -19.42 7.43 -11.56
CA TYR A 63 -18.06 7.25 -11.09
C TYR A 63 -17.91 7.69 -9.63
N PRO A 64 -16.96 7.11 -8.87
CA PRO A 64 -16.49 7.74 -7.64
C PRO A 64 -15.93 9.15 -7.91
N ASN A 65 -16.01 10.00 -6.91
CA ASN A 65 -15.52 11.37 -7.00
C ASN A 65 -14.03 11.44 -6.63
N TRP A 66 -13.16 11.75 -7.59
CA TRP A 66 -11.71 11.93 -7.41
C TRP A 66 -11.27 13.40 -7.47
N THR A 67 -12.17 14.34 -7.37
CA THR A 67 -11.82 15.77 -7.47
C THR A 67 -10.83 16.24 -6.41
N MET A 68 -10.77 15.54 -5.27
CA MET A 68 -9.86 15.83 -4.15
C MET A 68 -8.60 14.96 -4.12
N CYS A 69 -8.32 14.22 -5.19
CA CYS A 69 -7.17 13.32 -5.24
C CYS A 69 -5.86 14.07 -5.55
N GLY A 70 -4.77 13.70 -4.85
CA GLY A 70 -3.46 14.34 -4.97
C GLY A 70 -3.26 15.53 -4.02
N VAL A 71 -2.06 16.13 -4.08
CA VAL A 71 -1.71 17.29 -3.25
C VAL A 71 -2.67 18.44 -3.50
N GLN A 72 -3.29 18.95 -2.43
CA GLN A 72 -4.30 19.98 -2.52
C GLN A 72 -3.67 21.32 -2.95
N GLY A 73 -4.14 21.86 -4.07
CA GLY A 73 -3.54 23.03 -4.70
C GLY A 73 -2.35 22.73 -5.62
N GLY A 74 -2.00 21.44 -5.78
CA GLY A 74 -0.83 20.97 -6.53
C GLY A 74 0.46 21.01 -5.72
N ILE A 75 1.51 20.37 -6.25
CA ILE A 75 2.84 20.36 -5.62
C ILE A 75 3.41 21.78 -5.65
N PRO A 76 3.73 22.38 -4.47
CA PRO A 76 4.21 23.76 -4.42
C PRO A 76 5.67 23.87 -4.85
N THR A 77 6.07 25.08 -5.28
CA THR A 77 7.48 25.44 -5.35
C THR A 77 7.93 25.91 -3.97
N VAL A 78 8.97 25.27 -3.43
CA VAL A 78 9.47 25.54 -2.07
C VAL A 78 10.87 26.15 -2.15
N GLU A 79 11.13 27.23 -1.40
CA GLU A 79 12.44 27.88 -1.37
C GLU A 79 13.49 27.04 -0.63
N VAL A 80 14.73 27.08 -1.10
CA VAL A 80 15.87 26.43 -0.42
C VAL A 80 16.28 27.27 0.78
N VAL A 81 16.34 26.64 1.96
CA VAL A 81 16.70 27.29 3.23
C VAL A 81 17.96 26.68 3.87
N ALA A 82 18.43 25.55 3.36
CA ALA A 82 19.62 24.86 3.85
C ALA A 82 20.27 24.05 2.73
N ASN A 83 21.61 23.92 2.75
CA ASN A 83 22.35 22.94 1.98
C ASN A 83 22.95 21.90 2.93
N ILE A 84 22.99 20.64 2.56
CA ILE A 84 23.53 19.59 3.47
C ILE A 84 25.01 19.77 3.73
N GLU A 85 25.76 20.34 2.80
CA GLU A 85 27.19 20.61 2.90
C GLU A 85 27.49 21.61 4.04
N ASP A 86 26.58 22.56 4.33
CA ASP A 86 26.69 23.48 5.45
C ASP A 86 26.60 22.76 6.82
N PHE A 87 26.13 21.49 6.81
CA PHE A 87 26.00 20.63 7.99
C PHE A 87 27.05 19.53 8.03
N GLY A 88 28.02 19.58 7.12
CA GLY A 88 29.19 18.71 7.10
C GLY A 88 29.09 17.49 6.19
N ALA A 89 28.11 17.43 5.29
CA ALA A 89 28.09 16.45 4.22
C ALA A 89 29.17 16.76 3.18
N VAL A 90 29.79 15.73 2.62
CA VAL A 90 30.81 15.86 1.60
C VAL A 90 30.56 14.87 0.47
N ALA A 91 30.30 15.37 -0.73
CA ALA A 91 30.07 14.52 -1.89
C ALA A 91 31.29 13.64 -2.19
N ASP A 92 31.04 12.41 -2.63
CA ASP A 92 32.02 11.46 -3.18
C ASP A 92 33.18 11.07 -2.24
N ASP A 93 33.04 11.24 -0.92
CA ASP A 93 34.08 10.90 0.07
C ASP A 93 33.89 9.52 0.73
N ASP A 94 32.84 8.79 0.38
CA ASP A 94 32.46 7.47 0.92
C ASP A 94 32.17 7.46 2.45
N LEU A 95 31.98 8.61 3.08
CA LEU A 95 31.63 8.73 4.49
C LEU A 95 30.10 8.80 4.70
N ASP A 96 29.66 8.74 5.96
CA ASP A 96 28.22 8.78 6.32
C ASP A 96 27.71 10.23 6.43
N ASP A 97 26.82 10.62 5.54
CA ASP A 97 26.16 11.93 5.50
C ASP A 97 24.81 11.94 6.23
N SER A 98 24.36 10.82 6.83
CA SER A 98 23.03 10.73 7.47
C SER A 98 22.81 11.79 8.53
N LYS A 99 23.85 12.12 9.31
CA LYS A 99 23.79 13.13 10.37
C LYS A 99 23.65 14.53 9.81
N ALA A 100 24.38 14.82 8.74
CA ALA A 100 24.34 16.10 8.07
C ALA A 100 22.93 16.34 7.46
N LEU A 101 22.39 15.35 6.75
CA LEU A 101 21.05 15.43 6.19
C LEU A 101 19.99 15.56 7.28
N GLN A 102 20.08 14.80 8.39
CA GLN A 102 19.15 14.92 9.50
C GLN A 102 19.21 16.35 10.12
N ALA A 103 20.41 16.88 10.35
CA ALA A 103 20.59 18.22 10.94
C ALA A 103 20.06 19.32 10.02
N ALA A 104 20.29 19.22 8.71
CA ALA A 104 19.73 20.12 7.71
C ALA A 104 18.19 20.09 7.67
N CYS A 105 17.59 18.88 7.72
CA CYS A 105 16.14 18.73 7.81
C CYS A 105 15.57 19.30 9.12
N ASP A 106 16.22 19.09 10.25
CA ASP A 106 15.82 19.66 11.53
C ASP A 106 15.95 21.20 11.54
N HIS A 107 16.94 21.74 10.83
CA HIS A 107 17.07 23.18 10.63
C HIS A 107 15.92 23.74 9.79
N ALA A 108 15.69 23.15 8.62
CA ALA A 108 14.58 23.55 7.73
C ALA A 108 13.22 23.41 8.42
N GLY A 109 13.06 22.43 9.32
CA GLY A 109 11.84 22.22 10.08
C GLY A 109 11.43 23.36 11.02
N ARG A 110 12.33 24.31 11.32
CA ARG A 110 12.01 25.48 12.17
C ARG A 110 11.16 26.52 11.47
N THR A 111 11.32 26.67 10.18
CA THR A 111 10.65 27.69 9.37
C THR A 111 9.88 27.12 8.18
N GLY A 112 10.09 25.84 7.87
CA GLY A 112 9.74 25.24 6.61
C GLY A 112 10.75 25.64 5.52
N GLY A 113 10.84 24.83 4.46
CA GLY A 113 11.69 25.08 3.29
C GLY A 113 12.36 23.83 2.74
N ALA A 114 13.09 23.98 1.65
CA ALA A 114 13.80 22.90 1.02
C ALA A 114 15.25 22.80 1.54
N VAL A 115 15.67 21.56 1.79
CA VAL A 115 17.05 21.17 2.02
C VAL A 115 17.63 20.74 0.67
N LEU A 116 18.59 21.47 0.16
CA LEU A 116 19.27 21.16 -1.09
C LEU A 116 20.40 20.16 -0.81
N ILE A 117 20.48 19.15 -1.65
CA ILE A 117 21.61 18.21 -1.73
C ILE A 117 22.34 18.51 -3.02
N GLY A 118 23.64 18.75 -2.93
CA GLY A 118 24.48 19.11 -4.07
C GLY A 118 24.68 18.02 -5.12
N GLU A 119 25.53 18.28 -6.09
CA GLU A 119 25.94 17.29 -7.08
C GLU A 119 26.91 16.29 -6.43
N GLY A 120 26.82 15.02 -6.84
CA GLY A 120 27.68 13.93 -6.38
C GLY A 120 26.94 12.84 -5.64
N THR A 121 27.69 11.95 -5.01
CA THR A 121 27.18 10.81 -4.27
C THR A 121 27.32 11.06 -2.77
N PHE A 122 26.23 10.94 -2.05
CA PHE A 122 26.15 11.06 -0.60
C PHE A 122 25.68 9.72 0.00
N HIS A 123 26.32 9.29 1.08
CA HIS A 123 26.04 8.00 1.68
C HIS A 123 25.22 8.12 2.95
N LEU A 124 24.19 7.31 3.05
CA LEU A 124 23.34 7.23 4.24
C LEU A 124 23.52 5.87 4.91
N ASP A 125 24.23 5.84 6.03
CA ASP A 125 24.40 4.64 6.83
C ASP A 125 23.26 4.45 7.84
N ARG A 126 22.41 5.48 8.02
CA ARG A 126 21.27 5.48 8.94
C ARG A 126 20.05 6.09 8.26
N SER A 127 18.88 5.65 8.73
CA SER A 127 17.61 6.29 8.34
C SER A 127 17.56 7.74 8.81
N VAL A 128 17.00 8.60 7.94
CA VAL A 128 16.71 10.00 8.24
C VAL A 128 15.22 10.14 8.48
N THR A 129 14.83 10.80 9.58
CA THR A 129 13.42 10.95 9.96
C THR A 129 13.04 12.41 10.14
N ILE A 130 12.14 12.88 9.30
CA ILE A 130 11.60 14.23 9.31
C ILE A 130 10.30 14.24 10.13
N ARG A 131 10.20 15.12 11.13
CA ARG A 131 9.03 15.25 12.03
C ARG A 131 8.39 16.63 11.99
N HIS A 132 8.88 17.51 11.15
CA HIS A 132 8.40 18.86 10.99
C HIS A 132 7.66 19.03 9.67
N ASP A 133 6.57 19.74 9.69
CA ASP A 133 5.82 20.12 8.49
C ASP A 133 6.66 21.01 7.55
N ASN A 134 6.29 21.02 6.27
CA ASN A 134 6.84 21.91 5.25
C ASN A 134 8.33 21.71 4.96
N VAL A 135 8.89 20.51 5.16
CA VAL A 135 10.28 20.18 4.84
C VAL A 135 10.33 19.41 3.52
N VAL A 136 11.17 19.90 2.60
CA VAL A 136 11.41 19.26 1.30
C VAL A 136 12.87 18.88 1.17
N ILE A 137 13.18 17.65 0.79
CA ILE A 137 14.52 17.22 0.38
C ILE A 137 14.61 17.35 -1.14
N ARG A 138 15.59 18.06 -1.66
CA ARG A 138 15.73 18.33 -3.09
C ARG A 138 17.15 18.15 -3.57
N GLY A 139 17.32 17.45 -4.71
CA GLY A 139 18.57 17.37 -5.45
C GLY A 139 18.58 18.24 -6.70
N TRP A 140 19.59 18.06 -7.53
CA TRP A 140 19.77 18.70 -8.84
C TRP A 140 19.28 17.84 -10.02
N GLY A 141 18.64 16.74 -9.72
CA GLY A 141 18.17 15.74 -10.69
C GLY A 141 18.80 14.37 -10.44
N PRO A 142 18.12 13.27 -10.88
CA PRO A 142 18.59 11.91 -10.61
C PRO A 142 19.95 11.55 -11.22
N SER A 143 20.40 12.29 -12.22
CA SER A 143 21.72 12.11 -12.84
C SER A 143 22.84 12.85 -12.10
N GLN A 144 22.52 13.82 -11.26
CA GLN A 144 23.47 14.72 -10.61
C GLN A 144 23.56 14.45 -9.10
N THR A 145 22.43 14.26 -8.42
CA THR A 145 22.38 14.01 -6.97
C THR A 145 22.04 12.56 -6.70
N ARG A 146 22.92 11.86 -6.00
CA ARG A 146 22.76 10.46 -5.65
C ARG A 146 22.81 10.27 -4.13
N LEU A 147 21.76 9.68 -3.56
CA LEU A 147 21.74 9.17 -2.19
C LEU A 147 21.89 7.65 -2.22
N VAL A 148 22.91 7.12 -1.55
CA VAL A 148 23.19 5.69 -1.46
C VAL A 148 22.96 5.24 -0.03
N PHE A 149 21.90 4.50 0.21
CA PHE A 149 21.55 3.98 1.52
C PHE A 149 22.23 2.64 1.77
N ARG A 150 23.14 2.59 2.72
CA ARG A 150 23.98 1.44 3.04
C ARG A 150 23.58 0.68 4.31
N TYR A 151 22.68 1.22 5.09
CA TYR A 151 22.11 0.61 6.28
C TYR A 151 23.09 0.18 7.36
N ALA A 152 24.07 1.03 7.65
CA ALA A 152 25.01 0.90 8.77
C ALA A 152 25.43 -0.55 9.11
N ILE A 153 25.99 -1.29 8.13
CA ILE A 153 26.65 -2.55 8.40
C ILE A 153 27.92 -2.20 9.19
N PRO A 154 28.06 -2.66 10.45
CA PRO A 154 29.26 -2.36 11.19
C PRO A 154 30.48 -2.94 10.50
N LYS A 155 31.51 -2.14 10.28
CA LYS A 155 32.79 -2.62 9.73
C LYS A 155 33.50 -3.54 10.72
N GLU A 156 33.27 -3.32 12.00
CA GLU A 156 33.80 -4.13 13.11
C GLU A 156 32.74 -4.27 14.21
N GLY A 157 32.64 -5.48 14.77
CA GLY A 157 31.84 -5.71 15.96
C GLY A 157 30.34 -5.86 15.73
N VAL A 158 29.57 -5.37 16.67
CA VAL A 158 28.12 -5.44 16.74
C VAL A 158 27.57 -4.10 17.23
N THR A 159 26.40 -3.71 16.75
CA THR A 159 25.77 -2.44 17.14
C THR A 159 24.25 -2.57 17.18
N PHE A 160 23.58 -1.77 18.03
CA PHE A 160 22.13 -1.61 17.94
C PHE A 160 21.79 -0.61 16.84
N PHE A 161 21.03 -1.08 15.87
CA PHE A 161 20.42 -0.20 14.88
C PHE A 161 19.20 0.51 15.47
N ASN A 162 18.38 -0.20 16.26
CA ASN A 162 17.22 0.31 16.98
C ASN A 162 17.06 -0.45 18.30
N PRO A 163 16.65 0.20 19.41
CA PRO A 163 16.49 1.65 19.59
C PRO A 163 17.85 2.35 19.81
N PRO A 164 17.90 3.69 19.65
CA PRO A 164 19.05 4.48 20.10
C PRO A 164 19.27 4.36 21.63
N ALA A 165 20.51 4.59 22.08
CA ALA A 165 20.83 4.60 23.51
C ALA A 165 20.00 5.65 24.26
N GLY A 166 19.46 5.29 25.43
CA GLY A 166 18.63 6.14 26.25
C GLY A 166 17.15 6.20 25.87
N SER A 167 16.74 5.46 24.84
CA SER A 167 15.34 5.44 24.39
C SER A 167 14.39 4.85 25.42
N ARG A 168 13.14 5.35 25.40
CA ARG A 168 12.00 4.69 26.01
C ARG A 168 11.52 3.57 25.07
N VAL A 169 11.29 2.37 25.61
CA VAL A 169 10.99 1.14 24.87
C VAL A 169 9.67 0.57 25.35
N GLY A 170 8.67 0.57 24.50
CA GLY A 170 7.36 -0.03 24.73
C GLY A 170 7.23 -1.42 24.11
N ALA A 171 6.09 -2.06 24.34
CA ALA A 171 5.85 -3.44 23.88
C ALA A 171 6.05 -3.62 22.36
N ASP A 172 5.70 -2.63 21.57
CA ASP A 172 5.80 -2.67 20.11
C ASP A 172 7.10 -2.08 19.54
N THR A 173 8.01 -1.62 20.43
CA THR A 173 9.32 -1.18 19.99
C THR A 173 10.12 -2.35 19.45
N ARG A 174 10.62 -2.20 18.21
CA ARG A 174 11.50 -3.18 17.58
C ARG A 174 12.93 -2.97 18.10
N ILE A 175 13.52 -4.03 18.64
CA ILE A 175 14.92 -4.08 19.05
C ILE A 175 15.68 -4.80 17.94
N GLU A 176 16.64 -4.12 17.34
CA GLU A 176 17.39 -4.64 16.19
C GLU A 176 18.89 -4.50 16.37
N LEU A 177 19.58 -5.62 16.24
CA LEU A 177 21.02 -5.75 16.39
C LEU A 177 21.64 -6.04 15.01
N HIS A 178 22.68 -5.30 14.65
CA HIS A 178 23.49 -5.53 13.45
C HIS A 178 24.87 -6.03 13.81
N SER A 179 25.41 -6.92 13.00
CA SER A 179 26.72 -7.51 13.18
C SER A 179 27.45 -7.65 11.84
N LEU A 180 28.76 -7.71 11.89
CA LEU A 180 29.57 -8.07 10.73
C LEU A 180 29.14 -9.45 10.22
N PRO A 181 28.75 -9.59 8.92
CA PRO A 181 28.18 -10.84 8.41
C PRO A 181 29.24 -11.96 8.25
N ALA A 182 30.49 -11.59 7.99
CA ALA A 182 31.56 -12.55 7.71
C ALA A 182 31.85 -13.43 8.95
N GLY A 183 31.62 -14.73 8.80
CA GLY A 183 31.89 -15.69 9.86
C GLY A 183 30.88 -15.71 11.02
N LEU A 184 29.82 -14.91 10.98
CA LEU A 184 28.80 -14.87 12.02
C LEU A 184 28.16 -16.26 12.22
N ALA A 185 28.10 -16.72 13.45
CA ALA A 185 27.52 -18.00 13.85
C ALA A 185 26.21 -17.82 14.63
N LYS A 186 26.16 -16.84 15.53
CA LYS A 186 25.00 -16.62 16.39
C LYS A 186 24.90 -15.16 16.82
N MET A 187 23.68 -14.67 16.99
CA MET A 187 23.39 -13.41 17.70
C MET A 187 22.43 -13.66 18.85
N THR A 188 22.65 -12.97 19.96
CA THR A 188 21.79 -13.04 21.15
C THR A 188 21.44 -11.63 21.60
N LEU A 189 20.17 -11.40 21.90
CA LEU A 189 19.65 -10.16 22.48
C LEU A 189 19.22 -10.41 23.92
N MET A 190 19.59 -9.49 24.81
CA MET A 190 19.27 -9.57 26.23
C MET A 190 18.81 -8.23 26.76
N VAL A 191 17.95 -8.25 27.79
CA VAL A 191 17.63 -7.13 28.66
C VAL A 191 18.18 -7.44 30.05
N GLY A 192 19.19 -6.68 30.50
CA GLY A 192 19.98 -7.07 31.66
C GLY A 192 20.60 -8.45 31.46
N ASN A 193 20.26 -9.39 32.35
CA ASN A 193 20.72 -10.78 32.24
C ASN A 193 19.72 -11.74 31.59
N THR A 194 18.59 -11.23 31.10
CA THR A 194 17.52 -12.04 30.54
C THR A 194 17.61 -12.06 29.02
N THR A 195 17.75 -13.25 28.41
CA THR A 195 17.71 -13.41 26.96
C THR A 195 16.29 -13.22 26.44
N ILE A 196 16.13 -12.33 25.47
CA ILE A 196 14.85 -12.01 24.82
C ILE A 196 14.76 -12.54 23.40
N GLY A 197 15.87 -12.97 22.84
CA GLY A 197 15.92 -13.60 21.52
C GLY A 197 17.31 -14.08 21.17
N ALA A 198 17.36 -15.11 20.32
CA ALA A 198 18.60 -15.63 19.75
C ALA A 198 18.38 -16.06 18.31
N TRP A 199 19.40 -15.86 17.50
CA TRP A 199 19.45 -16.30 16.11
C TRP A 199 20.74 -17.11 15.87
N THR A 200 20.63 -18.17 15.09
CA THR A 200 21.76 -19.03 14.72
C THR A 200 21.89 -19.12 13.20
N ALA A 201 23.10 -19.04 12.69
CA ALA A 201 23.37 -19.14 11.26
C ALA A 201 22.84 -20.47 10.69
N GLY A 202 22.17 -20.40 9.54
CA GLY A 202 21.53 -21.57 8.90
C GLY A 202 20.03 -21.72 9.22
N GLN A 203 19.50 -20.99 10.20
CA GLN A 203 18.05 -20.93 10.44
C GLN A 203 17.31 -20.00 9.47
N HIS A 204 18.05 -19.11 8.83
CA HIS A 204 17.50 -18.16 7.84
C HIS A 204 18.30 -18.24 6.54
N SER A 205 17.60 -18.17 5.41
CA SER A 205 18.20 -18.01 4.09
C SER A 205 18.39 -16.52 3.81
N GLY A 206 19.60 -16.11 3.51
CA GLY A 206 19.95 -14.74 3.13
C GLY A 206 21.16 -14.18 3.90
N ASN A 207 21.66 -13.05 3.46
CA ASN A 207 22.69 -12.29 4.17
C ASN A 207 22.09 -11.68 5.42
N THR A 208 22.24 -12.35 6.55
CA THR A 208 21.69 -11.88 7.82
C THR A 208 22.79 -11.31 8.68
N PHE A 209 23.02 -10.04 8.52
CA PHE A 209 23.81 -9.25 9.45
C PHE A 209 22.92 -8.55 10.49
N SER A 210 21.59 -8.71 10.41
CA SER A 210 20.63 -8.12 11.33
C SER A 210 19.76 -9.17 12.00
N PHE A 211 19.53 -9.00 13.31
CA PHE A 211 18.58 -9.79 14.08
C PHE A 211 17.67 -8.86 14.89
N ALA A 212 16.38 -9.09 14.85
CA ALA A 212 15.44 -8.23 15.54
C ALA A 212 14.34 -9.01 16.25
N VAL A 213 13.90 -8.46 17.40
CA VAL A 213 12.73 -8.89 18.15
C VAL A 213 11.88 -7.67 18.53
N TYR A 214 10.64 -7.89 18.92
CA TYR A 214 9.83 -6.84 19.55
C TYR A 214 10.01 -6.85 21.06
N ALA A 215 9.97 -5.69 21.71
CA ALA A 215 10.14 -5.59 23.16
C ALA A 215 9.05 -6.32 23.95
N ARG A 216 7.90 -6.65 23.33
CA ARG A 216 6.88 -7.53 23.94
C ARG A 216 7.39 -8.94 24.22
N THR A 217 8.52 -9.36 23.64
CA THR A 217 9.18 -10.63 23.96
C THR A 217 9.95 -10.58 25.27
N VAL A 218 10.15 -9.39 25.87
CA VAL A 218 10.75 -9.24 27.19
C VAL A 218 9.83 -9.89 28.23
N PRO A 219 10.31 -10.91 28.98
CA PRO A 219 9.49 -11.58 29.97
C PRO A 219 8.91 -10.63 31.02
N LYS A 220 7.72 -10.96 31.53
CA LYS A 220 7.00 -10.10 32.50
C LYS A 220 7.76 -9.97 33.85
N GLU A 221 8.63 -10.91 34.15
CA GLU A 221 9.49 -10.93 35.32
C GLU A 221 10.55 -9.83 35.28
N VAL A 222 10.90 -9.30 34.12
CA VAL A 222 11.74 -8.11 33.98
C VAL A 222 10.87 -6.88 34.26
N PRO A 223 11.06 -6.16 35.37
CA PRO A 223 10.19 -5.02 35.69
C PRO A 223 10.40 -3.86 34.72
N ASP A 224 9.42 -2.99 34.60
CA ASP A 224 9.60 -1.71 33.92
C ASP A 224 10.63 -0.86 34.69
N GLY A 225 11.39 -0.04 33.95
CA GLY A 225 12.46 0.76 34.51
C GLY A 225 13.71 0.83 33.64
N ARG A 226 14.79 1.33 34.22
CA ARG A 226 16.08 1.43 33.49
C ARG A 226 16.74 0.07 33.37
N HIS A 227 17.12 -0.30 32.17
CA HIS A 227 17.83 -1.53 31.85
C HIS A 227 18.95 -1.27 30.84
N THR A 228 19.83 -2.26 30.71
CA THR A 228 20.80 -2.33 29.62
C THR A 228 20.32 -3.34 28.61
N LEU A 229 20.16 -2.92 27.36
CA LEU A 229 20.09 -3.84 26.23
C LEU A 229 21.50 -4.31 25.91
N LYS A 230 21.67 -5.63 25.79
CA LYS A 230 22.92 -6.27 25.43
C LYS A 230 22.75 -7.11 24.18
N GLY A 231 23.57 -6.84 23.20
CA GLY A 231 23.68 -7.61 21.95
C GLY A 231 24.99 -8.35 21.91
N ILE A 232 24.96 -9.65 21.63
CA ILE A 232 26.14 -10.50 21.54
C ILE A 232 26.16 -11.13 20.16
N ALA A 233 27.29 -11.02 19.45
CA ALA A 233 27.55 -11.72 18.19
C ALA A 233 28.71 -12.70 18.41
N GLU A 234 28.47 -13.97 18.12
CA GLU A 234 29.45 -15.07 18.20
C GLU A 234 29.84 -15.49 16.78
N TYR A 235 31.13 -15.63 16.51
CA TYR A 235 31.66 -15.95 15.22
C TYR A 235 32.24 -17.39 15.17
N ARG A 236 32.35 -17.95 13.97
CA ARG A 236 32.85 -19.32 13.75
C ARG A 236 34.30 -19.53 14.16
N ASP A 237 35.07 -18.46 14.24
CA ASP A 237 36.46 -18.50 14.74
C ASP A 237 36.55 -18.48 16.29
N GLY A 238 35.41 -18.51 16.96
CA GLY A 238 35.31 -18.48 18.42
C GLY A 238 35.35 -17.06 19.02
N SER A 239 35.52 -16.03 18.21
CA SER A 239 35.49 -14.65 18.70
C SER A 239 34.06 -14.20 19.04
N THR A 240 33.97 -13.28 19.99
CA THR A 240 32.71 -12.69 20.45
C THR A 240 32.78 -11.18 20.43
N ARG A 241 31.71 -10.53 19.99
CA ARG A 241 31.57 -9.05 20.06
C ARG A 241 30.30 -8.72 20.83
N VAL A 242 30.35 -7.63 21.59
CA VAL A 242 29.25 -7.20 22.47
C VAL A 242 28.98 -5.72 22.26
N ALA A 243 27.69 -5.38 22.17
CA ALA A 243 27.20 -4.01 22.26
C ALA A 243 26.24 -3.89 23.46
N GLU A 244 26.33 -2.77 24.16
CA GLU A 244 25.44 -2.45 25.26
C GLU A 244 24.93 -1.03 25.15
N ILE A 245 23.62 -0.83 25.35
CA ILE A 245 22.99 0.49 25.37
C ILE A 245 21.99 0.58 26.53
N PRO A 246 21.91 1.73 27.24
CA PRO A 246 20.88 1.95 28.25
C PRO A 246 19.51 2.18 27.55
N ILE A 247 18.44 1.70 28.19
CA ILE A 247 17.04 1.95 27.81
C ILE A 247 16.19 2.20 29.04
N LEU A 248 14.99 2.78 28.83
CA LEU A 248 13.89 2.81 29.77
C LEU A 248 12.76 1.90 29.24
N LEU A 249 12.67 0.70 29.81
CA LEU A 249 11.57 -0.22 29.51
C LEU A 249 10.29 0.30 30.17
N ASP A 250 9.25 0.49 29.39
CA ASP A 250 7.94 0.95 29.82
C ASP A 250 6.86 0.36 28.93
N ARG A 251 6.21 -0.68 29.42
CA ARG A 251 5.18 -1.42 28.66
C ARG A 251 3.92 -0.63 28.36
N THR A 252 3.73 0.50 29.04
CA THR A 252 2.61 1.41 28.78
C THR A 252 2.93 2.41 27.67
N PHE A 253 4.21 2.50 27.27
CA PHE A 253 4.62 3.36 26.18
C PHE A 253 4.21 2.74 24.83
N GLU A 254 3.33 3.42 24.12
CA GLU A 254 3.03 3.10 22.73
C GLU A 254 4.08 3.76 21.84
N ASP A 255 4.92 2.95 21.21
CA ASP A 255 5.90 3.43 20.25
C ASP A 255 5.20 3.75 18.93
N LYS A 256 4.50 4.89 18.89
CA LYS A 256 3.77 5.36 17.71
C LYS A 256 4.69 5.78 16.55
N GLN A 257 5.98 5.91 16.81
CA GLN A 257 6.97 6.29 15.79
C GLN A 257 7.40 5.12 14.93
N PHE A 258 7.07 3.92 15.36
CA PHE A 258 7.47 2.70 14.70
C PHE A 258 6.23 1.99 14.12
N VAL A 259 5.98 2.21 12.84
CA VAL A 259 5.13 1.28 12.08
C VAL A 259 6.00 0.05 11.80
N PRO A 260 5.71 -1.13 12.37
CA PRO A 260 6.60 -2.29 12.35
C PRO A 260 7.08 -2.68 10.96
N ASP A 261 6.27 -2.41 9.94
CA ASP A 261 6.47 -2.83 8.57
C ASP A 261 7.05 -1.74 7.64
N SER A 262 7.46 -0.60 8.19
CA SER A 262 7.74 0.58 7.38
C SER A 262 9.08 1.23 7.66
N ARG A 263 10.09 0.44 7.91
CA ARG A 263 11.48 0.95 7.90
C ARG A 263 11.77 1.54 6.54
N ALA A 264 12.38 2.71 6.52
CA ALA A 264 12.72 3.40 5.30
C ALA A 264 14.10 4.09 5.41
N ALA A 265 14.74 4.35 4.27
CA ALA A 265 15.92 5.19 4.22
C ALA A 265 15.60 6.62 4.67
N ILE A 266 14.47 7.15 4.15
CA ILE A 266 13.95 8.49 4.50
C ILE A 266 12.49 8.35 4.93
N THR A 267 12.16 8.87 6.11
CA THR A 267 10.79 8.85 6.65
C THR A 267 10.31 10.25 6.96
N PHE A 268 9.16 10.61 6.43
CA PHE A 268 8.37 11.76 6.87
C PHE A 268 7.30 11.24 7.84
N ALA A 269 7.42 11.57 9.14
CA ALA A 269 6.68 10.92 10.21
C ALA A 269 5.72 11.87 10.94
N GLY A 270 4.40 11.68 10.76
CA GLY A 270 3.37 12.24 11.62
C GLY A 270 3.30 11.49 12.98
N GLN A 271 2.64 12.11 13.96
CA GLN A 271 2.43 11.46 15.26
C GLN A 271 1.42 10.31 15.20
N GLY A 272 0.53 10.31 14.19
CA GLY A 272 -0.56 9.36 14.08
C GLY A 272 -1.75 9.70 14.98
N THR A 273 -2.52 8.69 15.37
CA THR A 273 -3.71 8.88 16.20
C THR A 273 -3.33 9.29 17.63
N VAL A 274 -4.06 10.27 18.14
CA VAL A 274 -3.91 10.80 19.51
C VAL A 274 -5.30 10.83 20.18
N ASP A 275 -5.32 11.04 21.49
CA ASP A 275 -6.53 11.06 22.31
C ASP A 275 -7.32 9.73 22.31
N GLY A 276 -8.47 9.72 22.97
CA GLY A 276 -9.36 8.57 23.04
C GLY A 276 -10.23 8.40 21.79
N LYS A 277 -10.83 7.25 21.67
CA LYS A 277 -11.85 6.94 20.67
C LYS A 277 -13.15 7.63 21.02
N LEU A 278 -13.85 8.14 20.02
CA LEU A 278 -15.17 8.73 20.11
C LEU A 278 -16.12 7.86 19.28
N GLU A 279 -16.98 7.13 19.96
CA GLU A 279 -17.90 6.19 19.34
C GLU A 279 -18.94 6.90 18.47
N LEU A 280 -19.32 6.30 17.34
CA LEU A 280 -20.44 6.79 16.54
C LEU A 280 -21.77 6.50 17.25
N ALA A 281 -22.65 7.48 17.31
CA ALA A 281 -24.02 7.35 17.82
C ALA A 281 -25.01 6.81 16.76
N SER A 282 -24.70 6.96 15.48
CA SER A 282 -25.46 6.39 14.37
C SER A 282 -24.51 5.97 13.24
N ASP A 283 -24.99 5.09 12.35
CA ASP A 283 -24.22 4.63 11.21
C ASP A 283 -23.78 5.80 10.33
N GLY A 284 -22.47 5.90 10.08
CA GLY A 284 -21.92 6.70 8.99
C GLY A 284 -22.17 5.98 7.66
N LYS A 285 -22.90 6.61 6.74
CA LYS A 285 -23.22 6.03 5.43
C LYS A 285 -22.31 6.59 4.35
N ARG A 286 -22.08 5.81 3.30
CA ARG A 286 -21.42 6.33 2.12
C ARG A 286 -22.12 7.58 1.59
N GLY A 287 -21.36 8.64 1.36
CA GLY A 287 -21.86 9.94 0.92
C GLY A 287 -22.18 10.93 2.06
N ASP A 288 -22.19 10.49 3.32
CA ASP A 288 -22.40 11.38 4.45
C ASP A 288 -21.21 12.34 4.60
N THR A 289 -21.52 13.59 4.90
CA THR A 289 -20.57 14.67 5.24
C THR A 289 -20.71 15.13 6.69
N GLU A 290 -21.54 14.43 7.47
CA GLU A 290 -21.72 14.61 8.90
C GLU A 290 -21.70 13.25 9.59
N LEU A 291 -21.02 13.18 10.73
CA LEU A 291 -20.96 12.01 11.61
C LEU A 291 -21.58 12.36 12.95
N HIS A 292 -22.51 11.52 13.41
CA HIS A 292 -23.09 11.63 14.73
C HIS A 292 -22.30 10.79 15.72
N LEU A 293 -21.86 11.42 16.81
CA LEU A 293 -21.02 10.83 17.84
C LEU A 293 -21.78 10.80 19.18
N GLU A 294 -21.47 9.82 20.04
CA GLU A 294 -21.94 9.84 21.43
C GLU A 294 -21.48 11.11 22.17
N SER A 295 -20.31 11.63 21.77
CA SER A 295 -19.79 12.93 22.20
C SER A 295 -18.74 13.41 21.22
N ALA A 296 -18.83 14.67 20.79
CA ALA A 296 -17.80 15.33 19.98
C ALA A 296 -16.78 16.10 20.84
N ARG A 297 -16.72 15.84 22.14
CA ARG A 297 -15.84 16.56 23.08
C ARG A 297 -14.37 16.41 22.68
N GLY A 298 -13.67 17.53 22.62
CA GLY A 298 -12.25 17.59 22.27
C GLY A 298 -11.96 17.77 20.79
N LEU A 299 -12.96 17.68 19.91
CA LEU A 299 -12.85 18.01 18.50
C LEU A 299 -13.19 19.49 18.25
N LYS A 300 -12.55 20.07 17.24
CA LYS A 300 -12.82 21.41 16.73
C LYS A 300 -12.64 21.46 15.22
N ALA A 301 -13.19 22.46 14.57
CA ALA A 301 -12.96 22.73 13.16
C ALA A 301 -11.45 22.87 12.88
N GLY A 302 -10.97 22.25 11.80
CA GLY A 302 -9.56 22.16 11.43
C GLY A 302 -8.83 20.94 11.98
N ASP A 303 -9.40 20.18 12.92
CA ASP A 303 -8.81 18.93 13.37
C ASP A 303 -8.85 17.88 12.25
N SER A 304 -7.81 17.04 12.22
CA SER A 304 -7.80 15.84 11.39
C SER A 304 -8.27 14.64 12.20
N ILE A 305 -9.12 13.84 11.60
CA ILE A 305 -9.70 12.66 12.23
C ILE A 305 -9.47 11.42 11.39
N PHE A 306 -9.24 10.32 12.07
CA PHE A 306 -9.23 8.97 11.56
C PHE A 306 -10.55 8.31 11.95
N ILE A 307 -11.24 7.74 10.99
CA ILE A 307 -12.50 7.02 11.14
C ILE A 307 -12.21 5.55 10.92
N ASP A 308 -12.65 4.69 11.84
CA ASP A 308 -12.41 3.25 11.76
C ASP A 308 -13.69 2.46 11.93
N GLY A 309 -13.88 1.48 11.07
CA GLY A 309 -14.92 0.45 11.17
C GLY A 309 -14.28 -0.91 11.41
N PRO A 310 -14.19 -1.39 12.67
CA PRO A 310 -13.53 -2.64 13.00
C PRO A 310 -14.05 -3.84 12.20
N ALA A 311 -13.12 -4.73 11.85
CA ALA A 311 -13.43 -5.98 11.15
C ALA A 311 -14.01 -7.03 12.12
N THR A 312 -15.24 -6.82 12.56
CA THR A 312 -15.94 -7.73 13.46
C THR A 312 -16.24 -9.09 12.81
N SER A 313 -16.56 -10.09 13.62
CA SER A 313 -16.99 -11.40 13.10
C SER A 313 -18.21 -11.28 12.20
N ARG A 314 -19.14 -10.34 12.47
CA ARG A 314 -20.28 -10.03 11.61
C ARG A 314 -19.82 -9.56 10.23
N TRP A 315 -18.94 -8.56 10.19
CA TRP A 315 -18.44 -8.00 8.94
C TRP A 315 -17.60 -9.02 8.16
N LYS A 316 -16.71 -9.77 8.82
CA LYS A 316 -15.94 -10.85 8.20
C LYS A 316 -16.84 -11.90 7.55
N LYS A 317 -17.93 -12.30 8.23
CA LYS A 317 -18.91 -13.23 7.66
C LYS A 317 -19.63 -12.64 6.44
N LEU A 318 -20.04 -11.37 6.50
CA LEU A 318 -20.73 -10.66 5.43
C LEU A 318 -19.86 -10.56 4.16
N THR A 319 -18.58 -10.28 4.32
CA THR A 319 -17.63 -10.12 3.23
C THR A 319 -16.87 -11.40 2.88
N ARG A 320 -17.22 -12.52 3.52
CA ARG A 320 -16.51 -13.81 3.38
C ARG A 320 -15.00 -13.71 3.66
N ASN A 321 -14.62 -12.82 4.55
CA ASN A 321 -13.23 -12.55 4.87
C ASN A 321 -12.63 -13.70 5.70
N ALA A 322 -11.66 -14.40 5.14
CA ALA A 322 -10.90 -15.46 5.80
C ALA A 322 -9.60 -14.98 6.47
N CYS A 323 -9.21 -13.72 6.25
CA CYS A 323 -8.01 -13.12 6.84
C CYS A 323 -8.30 -12.65 8.28
N GLU A 324 -7.42 -13.01 9.21
CA GLU A 324 -7.58 -12.69 10.63
C GLU A 324 -6.92 -11.36 11.04
N TRP A 325 -6.16 -10.76 10.16
CA TRP A 325 -5.41 -9.53 10.40
C TRP A 325 -5.69 -8.48 9.30
N GLY A 326 -5.21 -7.27 9.49
CA GLY A 326 -5.31 -6.19 8.52
C GLY A 326 -6.37 -5.14 8.88
N MET A 327 -6.27 -4.00 8.21
CA MET A 327 -7.19 -2.87 8.30
C MET A 327 -8.03 -2.84 7.02
N TYR A 328 -9.33 -2.64 7.15
CA TYR A 328 -10.25 -2.79 6.01
C TYR A 328 -11.11 -1.55 5.77
N ARG A 329 -11.72 -1.00 6.81
CA ARG A 329 -12.63 0.14 6.69
C ARG A 329 -12.08 1.30 7.50
N ASN A 330 -11.26 2.11 6.84
CA ASN A 330 -10.66 3.29 7.45
C ASN A 330 -10.80 4.47 6.50
N TYR A 331 -10.86 5.66 7.05
CA TYR A 331 -10.85 6.90 6.29
C TYR A 331 -10.31 8.04 7.14
N GLU A 332 -9.68 9.02 6.51
CA GLU A 332 -9.28 10.25 7.19
C GLU A 332 -9.99 11.46 6.57
N ALA A 333 -10.33 12.44 7.42
CA ALA A 333 -11.00 13.67 7.01
C ALA A 333 -10.59 14.85 7.87
N VAL A 334 -10.87 16.06 7.39
CA VAL A 334 -10.78 17.28 8.18
C VAL A 334 -12.16 17.60 8.76
N VAL A 335 -12.23 17.93 10.03
CA VAL A 335 -13.43 18.44 10.69
C VAL A 335 -13.68 19.86 10.23
N THR A 336 -14.85 20.13 9.67
CA THR A 336 -15.25 21.48 9.20
C THR A 336 -16.20 22.18 10.14
N GLY A 337 -16.90 21.43 11.00
CA GLY A 337 -17.81 21.95 11.99
C GLY A 337 -18.03 20.97 13.12
N VAL A 338 -18.36 21.43 14.31
CA VAL A 338 -18.61 20.61 15.49
C VAL A 338 -19.84 21.11 16.21
N THR A 339 -20.73 20.21 16.60
CA THR A 339 -21.80 20.41 17.56
C THR A 339 -21.57 19.54 18.80
N GLU A 340 -22.46 19.52 19.76
CA GLU A 340 -22.36 18.67 20.97
C GLU A 340 -22.29 17.18 20.61
N GLY A 341 -23.03 16.72 19.62
CA GLY A 341 -23.18 15.31 19.21
C GLY A 341 -22.85 15.03 17.74
N SER A 342 -22.27 15.96 17.00
CA SER A 342 -21.90 15.70 15.62
C SER A 342 -20.69 16.47 15.14
N VAL A 343 -20.06 15.95 14.10
CA VAL A 343 -18.96 16.62 13.36
C VAL A 343 -19.26 16.60 11.87
N SER A 344 -19.13 17.76 11.23
CA SER A 344 -19.11 17.86 9.77
C SER A 344 -17.68 17.59 9.26
N ILE A 345 -17.56 16.94 8.11
CA ILE A 345 -16.28 16.55 7.51
C ILE A 345 -16.12 17.14 6.12
N SER A 346 -14.87 17.38 5.73
CA SER A 346 -14.48 18.07 4.48
C SER A 346 -14.82 17.29 3.19
N GLN A 347 -15.02 16.00 3.29
CA GLN A 347 -15.29 15.11 2.16
C GLN A 347 -16.33 14.06 2.55
N PRO A 348 -17.18 13.63 1.62
CA PRO A 348 -18.14 12.57 1.89
C PRO A 348 -17.43 11.24 2.19
N LEU A 349 -18.01 10.45 3.09
CA LEU A 349 -17.57 9.08 3.33
C LEU A 349 -17.62 8.25 2.03
N ARG A 350 -16.60 7.45 1.79
CA ARG A 350 -16.53 6.55 0.63
C ARG A 350 -17.10 5.17 0.89
N ILE A 351 -17.17 4.77 2.18
CA ILE A 351 -17.72 3.50 2.65
C ILE A 351 -18.54 3.74 3.92
N GLU A 352 -19.22 2.70 4.37
CA GLU A 352 -20.01 2.75 5.62
C GLU A 352 -19.14 2.48 6.86
N PHE A 353 -19.56 3.08 7.95
CA PHE A 353 -19.02 2.90 9.29
C PHE A 353 -20.19 2.59 10.26
N PRO A 354 -20.65 1.33 10.36
CA PRO A 354 -21.83 0.99 11.13
C PRO A 354 -21.51 0.90 12.63
N VAL A 355 -22.43 1.41 13.44
CA VAL A 355 -22.35 1.39 14.92
C VAL A 355 -22.28 -0.04 15.45
N ILE A 356 -23.01 -0.97 14.83
CA ILE A 356 -23.02 -2.38 15.25
C ILE A 356 -21.62 -3.04 15.19
N ASP A 357 -20.69 -2.48 14.42
CA ASP A 357 -19.33 -2.96 14.35
C ASP A 357 -18.38 -2.19 15.30
N GLY A 358 -18.90 -1.26 16.11
CA GLY A 358 -18.12 -0.44 17.02
C GLY A 358 -17.29 0.61 16.29
N SER A 359 -17.85 1.21 15.24
CA SER A 359 -17.17 2.27 14.49
C SER A 359 -16.95 3.51 15.35
N TYR A 360 -15.79 4.15 15.16
CA TYR A 360 -15.37 5.29 15.98
C TYR A 360 -14.57 6.32 15.18
N VAL A 361 -14.44 7.50 15.75
CA VAL A 361 -13.56 8.57 15.32
C VAL A 361 -12.42 8.73 16.32
N GLN A 362 -11.23 9.02 15.82
CA GLN A 362 -10.08 9.37 16.66
C GLN A 362 -9.33 10.53 16.03
N LYS A 363 -8.83 11.44 16.84
CA LYS A 363 -7.99 12.53 16.34
C LYS A 363 -6.67 11.99 15.81
N VAL A 364 -6.19 12.54 14.70
CA VAL A 364 -4.90 12.21 14.10
C VAL A 364 -4.05 13.47 13.91
N VAL A 365 -2.75 13.36 14.11
CA VAL A 365 -1.79 14.45 13.88
C VAL A 365 -0.84 14.01 12.77
N PRO A 366 -1.16 14.32 11.52
CA PRO A 366 -0.29 13.98 10.39
C PRO A 366 0.88 14.96 10.27
N ILE A 367 1.95 14.52 9.58
CA ILE A 367 2.94 15.41 9.01
C ILE A 367 2.42 15.97 7.68
N ARG A 368 2.70 17.24 7.38
CA ARG A 368 2.06 17.92 6.26
C ARG A 368 3.06 18.63 5.35
N HIS A 369 2.71 18.69 4.05
CA HIS A 369 3.42 19.49 3.04
C HIS A 369 4.92 19.21 2.99
N CYS A 370 5.29 17.95 3.11
CA CYS A 370 6.66 17.48 3.00
C CYS A 370 6.90 16.80 1.66
N GLY A 371 8.11 16.90 1.15
CA GLY A 371 8.42 16.31 -0.14
C GLY A 371 9.85 15.83 -0.31
N ILE A 372 10.04 15.00 -1.35
CA ILE A 372 11.36 14.62 -1.87
C ILE A 372 11.36 14.82 -3.37
N GLU A 373 12.39 15.49 -3.89
CA GLU A 373 12.40 15.96 -5.26
C GLU A 373 13.78 15.79 -5.93
N ASP A 374 13.74 15.46 -7.22
CA ASP A 374 14.85 15.61 -8.17
C ASP A 374 16.17 14.97 -7.70
N LEU A 375 16.12 13.69 -7.34
CA LEU A 375 17.30 12.93 -6.92
C LEU A 375 17.19 11.43 -7.23
N TYR A 376 18.31 10.76 -7.14
CA TYR A 376 18.44 9.31 -7.21
C TYR A 376 18.64 8.75 -5.80
N LEU A 377 17.93 7.66 -5.47
CA LEU A 377 18.08 6.89 -4.23
C LEU A 377 18.32 5.42 -4.56
N GLU A 378 19.38 4.85 -3.98
CA GLU A 378 19.72 3.44 -4.14
C GLU A 378 19.89 2.78 -2.76
N GLN A 379 19.43 1.53 -2.65
CA GLN A 379 19.67 0.69 -1.50
C GLN A 379 20.66 -0.39 -1.86
N THR A 380 21.78 -0.49 -1.14
CA THR A 380 22.87 -1.41 -1.48
C THR A 380 22.69 -2.83 -0.95
N GLU A 381 21.77 -3.05 -0.01
CA GLU A 381 21.63 -4.33 0.67
C GLU A 381 20.23 -4.93 0.51
N ASN A 382 20.18 -6.26 0.42
CA ASN A 382 18.93 -7.01 0.35
C ASN A 382 18.21 -7.05 1.72
N LEU A 383 17.60 -5.93 2.07
CA LEU A 383 16.84 -5.77 3.31
C LEU A 383 15.39 -5.37 3.01
N TRP A 384 14.49 -5.73 3.90
CA TRP A 384 13.08 -5.36 3.81
C TRP A 384 12.87 -3.90 4.26
N ILE A 385 13.37 -2.97 3.44
CA ILE A 385 13.40 -1.53 3.68
C ILE A 385 12.73 -0.79 2.53
N THR A 386 11.97 0.21 2.86
CA THR A 386 11.36 1.17 1.95
C THR A 386 12.38 2.28 1.61
N GLY A 387 12.38 2.79 0.39
CA GLY A 387 13.19 3.95 0.02
C GLY A 387 12.72 5.19 0.76
N VAL A 388 11.51 5.67 0.46
CA VAL A 388 10.88 6.85 1.07
C VAL A 388 9.53 6.48 1.65
N LEU A 389 9.28 6.89 2.91
CA LEU A 389 8.03 6.63 3.62
C LEU A 389 7.34 7.93 4.03
N PHE A 390 6.07 8.08 3.66
CA PHE A 390 5.13 9.06 4.23
C PHE A 390 4.26 8.34 5.27
N SER A 391 4.65 8.40 6.55
CA SER A 391 3.90 7.81 7.66
C SER A 391 2.94 8.85 8.25
N HIS A 392 1.64 8.61 8.17
CA HIS A 392 0.61 9.60 8.51
C HIS A 392 0.87 10.94 7.79
N GLY A 393 1.22 10.87 6.50
CA GLY A 393 1.55 12.05 5.68
C GLY A 393 0.30 12.62 5.01
N TRP A 394 0.12 13.94 5.08
CA TRP A 394 -0.93 14.65 4.35
C TRP A 394 -0.33 15.70 3.42
N ASN A 395 -0.77 15.72 2.17
CA ASN A 395 -0.21 16.61 1.15
C ASN A 395 1.33 16.47 1.02
N CYS A 396 1.83 15.24 1.10
CA CYS A 396 3.25 14.96 0.92
C CYS A 396 3.49 14.43 -0.51
N TRP A 397 4.72 14.58 -1.02
CA TRP A 397 5.00 14.19 -2.40
C TRP A 397 6.40 13.63 -2.64
N ALA A 398 6.51 12.83 -3.68
CA ALA A 398 7.76 12.50 -4.35
C ALA A 398 7.65 12.92 -5.83
N ARG A 399 8.60 13.71 -6.32
CA ARG A 399 8.61 14.19 -7.70
C ARG A 399 10.02 14.13 -8.31
N GLY A 400 10.13 13.61 -9.55
CA GLY A 400 11.40 13.55 -10.25
C GLY A 400 12.44 12.63 -9.56
N VAL A 401 11.97 11.62 -8.82
CA VAL A 401 12.85 10.73 -8.04
C VAL A 401 13.02 9.40 -8.77
N THR A 402 14.27 8.97 -8.87
CA THR A 402 14.61 7.61 -9.30
C THR A 402 14.98 6.78 -8.06
N VAL A 403 14.31 5.64 -7.85
CA VAL A 403 14.67 4.70 -6.77
C VAL A 403 15.10 3.38 -7.39
N LYS A 404 16.29 2.92 -7.03
CA LYS A 404 16.85 1.65 -7.49
C LYS A 404 17.04 0.67 -6.35
N GLN A 405 16.79 -0.63 -6.64
CA GLN A 405 17.06 -1.75 -5.73
C GLN A 405 16.42 -1.60 -4.35
N CYS A 406 15.14 -1.21 -4.31
CA CYS A 406 14.42 -1.18 -3.03
C CYS A 406 14.18 -2.60 -2.48
N GLY A 407 14.01 -2.71 -1.18
CA GLY A 407 13.67 -3.99 -0.54
C GLY A 407 12.16 -4.22 -0.43
N ARG A 408 11.39 -3.13 -0.24
CA ARG A 408 9.93 -3.18 -0.05
C ARG A 408 9.20 -2.29 -1.04
N PHE A 409 9.04 -1.02 -0.72
CA PHE A 409 8.47 0.00 -1.63
C PHE A 409 9.55 1.01 -2.00
N PRO A 410 9.63 1.46 -3.24
CA PRO A 410 10.49 2.59 -3.59
C PRO A 410 10.04 3.87 -2.90
N VAL A 411 8.75 4.20 -2.99
CA VAL A 411 8.06 5.27 -2.26
C VAL A 411 6.78 4.69 -1.70
N TYR A 412 6.50 4.95 -0.43
CA TYR A 412 5.41 4.33 0.30
C TYR A 412 4.63 5.36 1.12
N GLY A 413 3.31 5.36 0.94
CA GLY A 413 2.38 6.00 1.85
C GLY A 413 1.83 4.97 2.84
N SER A 414 1.79 5.29 4.12
CA SER A 414 1.15 4.47 5.15
C SER A 414 0.29 5.34 6.05
N LEU A 415 -1.01 5.11 6.06
CA LEU A 415 -2.00 5.95 6.73
C LEU A 415 -1.84 7.41 6.25
N ALA A 416 -1.88 7.58 4.93
CA ALA A 416 -1.56 8.84 4.30
C ALA A 416 -2.71 9.35 3.43
N LYS A 417 -2.85 10.68 3.32
CA LYS A 417 -3.93 11.31 2.55
C LYS A 417 -3.42 12.43 1.66
N TRP A 418 -4.01 12.53 0.47
CA TRP A 418 -3.66 13.57 -0.50
C TRP A 418 -2.19 13.60 -0.89
N CYS A 419 -1.50 12.48 -0.77
CA CYS A 419 -0.10 12.38 -1.20
C CYS A 419 0.01 12.19 -2.70
N GLU A 420 1.17 12.56 -3.26
CA GLU A 420 1.39 12.48 -4.70
C GLU A 420 2.76 11.89 -5.03
N ILE A 421 2.80 10.96 -6.00
CA ILE A 421 4.02 10.44 -6.62
C ILE A 421 3.95 10.81 -8.10
N ARG A 422 4.89 11.64 -8.55
CA ARG A 422 4.86 12.22 -9.90
C ARG A 422 6.23 12.19 -10.56
N ASP A 423 6.26 11.87 -11.87
CA ASP A 423 7.47 11.94 -12.69
C ASP A 423 8.63 11.11 -12.11
N CYS A 424 8.33 9.92 -11.57
CA CYS A 424 9.29 9.06 -10.88
C CYS A 424 9.62 7.80 -11.68
N THR A 425 10.83 7.26 -11.48
CA THR A 425 11.25 5.99 -12.04
C THR A 425 11.66 5.03 -10.92
N PHE A 426 11.14 3.79 -10.95
CA PHE A 426 11.47 2.76 -9.98
C PHE A 426 12.05 1.54 -10.67
N ASP A 427 13.32 1.25 -10.41
CA ASP A 427 14.07 0.23 -11.13
C ASP A 427 14.52 -0.88 -10.18
N ASP A 428 13.86 -2.03 -10.33
CA ASP A 428 14.21 -3.30 -9.70
C ASP A 428 14.06 -3.31 -8.16
N ALA A 429 14.16 -4.48 -7.60
CA ALA A 429 14.13 -4.73 -6.17
C ALA A 429 15.00 -5.94 -5.84
N TRP A 430 15.59 -5.92 -4.65
CA TRP A 430 16.43 -7.00 -4.15
C TRP A 430 15.72 -8.34 -4.03
N PHE A 431 14.45 -8.30 -3.64
CA PHE A 431 13.66 -9.50 -3.44
C PHE A 431 12.22 -9.30 -3.91
N LYS A 432 11.73 -10.24 -4.71
CA LYS A 432 10.40 -10.21 -5.33
C LYS A 432 9.50 -11.36 -4.89
N GLY A 433 9.80 -11.95 -3.73
CA GLY A 433 9.01 -13.02 -3.13
C GLY A 433 7.85 -12.51 -2.28
N GLY A 434 7.23 -13.38 -1.48
CA GLY A 434 6.17 -13.01 -0.56
C GLY A 434 6.61 -12.06 0.56
N GLY A 435 5.65 -11.53 1.33
CA GLY A 435 5.94 -10.68 2.49
C GLY A 435 5.96 -9.17 2.21
N GLY A 436 5.29 -8.71 1.16
CA GLY A 436 5.13 -7.27 0.91
C GLY A 436 6.37 -6.59 0.33
N THR A 437 7.00 -7.23 -0.66
CA THR A 437 8.24 -6.75 -1.28
C THR A 437 8.04 -6.33 -2.72
N ALA A 438 8.82 -5.35 -3.18
CA ALA A 438 8.85 -4.84 -4.55
C ALA A 438 7.48 -4.30 -5.02
N TYR A 439 6.79 -3.56 -4.17
CA TYR A 439 5.47 -3.00 -4.47
C TYR A 439 5.55 -1.54 -4.89
N THR A 440 4.68 -1.13 -5.82
CA THR A 440 4.52 0.27 -6.21
C THR A 440 3.05 0.62 -6.22
N GLY A 441 2.61 1.53 -5.34
CA GLY A 441 1.21 1.92 -5.26
C GLY A 441 0.82 2.46 -3.87
N TRP A 442 -0.45 2.32 -3.54
CA TRP A 442 -1.04 2.90 -2.35
C TRP A 442 -1.54 1.83 -1.38
N ASP A 443 -1.09 1.94 -0.13
CA ASP A 443 -1.44 1.05 0.98
C ASP A 443 -1.96 1.87 2.16
N ARG A 444 -3.19 1.64 2.60
CA ARG A 444 -3.81 2.43 3.69
C ARG A 444 -3.72 3.93 3.41
N CYS A 445 -4.09 4.32 2.20
CA CYS A 445 -4.03 5.69 1.75
C CYS A 445 -5.38 6.15 1.20
N TRP A 446 -5.65 7.44 1.30
CA TRP A 446 -6.92 8.03 0.88
C TRP A 446 -6.68 9.24 -0.03
N ASP A 447 -7.37 9.23 -1.17
CA ASP A 447 -7.33 10.33 -2.14
C ASP A 447 -5.90 10.71 -2.58
N CYS A 448 -5.03 9.71 -2.77
CA CYS A 448 -3.64 9.90 -3.22
C CYS A 448 -3.52 9.71 -4.75
N LEU A 449 -2.55 10.41 -5.36
CA LEU A 449 -2.31 10.41 -6.80
C LEU A 449 -0.93 9.85 -7.13
N MET A 450 -0.88 8.96 -8.13
CA MET A 450 0.35 8.57 -8.81
C MET A 450 0.20 8.91 -10.30
N GLU A 451 1.10 9.70 -10.85
CA GLU A 451 1.04 10.12 -12.25
C GLU A 451 2.43 10.15 -12.88
N ASN A 452 2.51 9.68 -14.15
CA ASN A 452 3.74 9.66 -14.93
C ASN A 452 4.89 8.94 -14.19
N VAL A 453 4.60 7.70 -13.75
CA VAL A 453 5.57 6.83 -13.09
C VAL A 453 5.93 5.68 -14.02
N GLU A 454 7.22 5.38 -14.13
CA GLU A 454 7.71 4.23 -14.87
C GLU A 454 8.40 3.25 -13.93
N THR A 455 8.03 1.95 -14.03
CA THR A 455 8.64 0.93 -13.19
C THR A 455 9.21 -0.22 -14.01
N PHE A 456 10.30 -0.79 -13.53
CA PHE A 456 10.95 -1.95 -14.13
C PHE A 456 11.09 -3.05 -13.09
N LYS A 457 10.67 -4.27 -13.45
CA LYS A 457 10.85 -5.49 -12.64
C LYS A 457 10.35 -5.39 -11.20
N MET A 458 9.30 -4.61 -10.96
CA MET A 458 8.63 -4.61 -9.67
C MET A 458 7.67 -5.80 -9.57
N ARG A 459 7.39 -6.29 -8.35
CA ARG A 459 6.52 -7.46 -8.17
C ARG A 459 5.05 -7.14 -8.41
N HIS A 460 4.52 -6.09 -7.78
CA HIS A 460 3.15 -5.61 -7.93
C HIS A 460 3.19 -4.10 -8.15
N ALA A 461 3.01 -3.71 -9.40
CA ALA A 461 2.98 -2.33 -9.85
C ALA A 461 2.08 -2.22 -11.11
N PRO A 462 0.99 -1.45 -11.05
CA PRO A 462 0.49 -0.68 -9.91
C PRO A 462 -0.23 -1.54 -8.85
N LEU A 463 -0.33 -1.01 -7.60
CA LEU A 463 -0.94 -1.73 -6.49
C LEU A 463 -1.87 -0.83 -5.65
N PHE A 464 -3.00 -1.40 -5.22
CA PHE A 464 -3.83 -0.89 -4.12
C PHE A 464 -4.01 -1.98 -3.07
N GLN A 465 -3.83 -1.64 -1.78
CA GLN A 465 -4.06 -2.60 -0.70
C GLN A 465 -4.53 -1.95 0.60
N TRP A 466 -5.08 -2.77 1.49
CA TRP A 466 -5.43 -2.44 2.87
C TRP A 466 -6.15 -1.09 3.03
N ALA A 467 -7.44 -1.07 2.75
CA ALA A 467 -8.28 0.12 2.89
C ALA A 467 -7.85 1.32 2.02
N ALA A 468 -6.98 1.13 1.01
CA ALA A 468 -6.71 2.20 0.05
C ALA A 468 -8.02 2.61 -0.65
N SER A 469 -8.38 3.89 -0.58
CA SER A 469 -9.69 4.38 -0.99
C SER A 469 -9.61 5.71 -1.73
N GLY A 470 -10.26 5.78 -2.89
CA GLY A 470 -10.31 6.99 -3.69
C GLY A 470 -8.98 7.42 -4.31
N CYS A 471 -8.00 6.53 -4.37
CA CYS A 471 -6.69 6.81 -4.96
C CYS A 471 -6.73 6.68 -6.49
N VAL A 472 -5.82 7.41 -7.16
CA VAL A 472 -5.69 7.40 -8.62
C VAL A 472 -4.27 7.04 -9.01
N ILE A 473 -4.12 6.13 -9.97
CA ILE A 473 -2.85 5.82 -10.66
C ILE A 473 -3.10 6.02 -12.15
N ARG A 474 -2.33 6.90 -12.80
CA ARG A 474 -2.60 7.27 -14.18
C ARG A 474 -1.35 7.58 -15.00
N LYS A 475 -1.48 7.51 -16.33
CA LYS A 475 -0.43 7.87 -17.31
C LYS A 475 0.94 7.28 -16.96
N SER A 476 0.96 6.04 -16.50
CA SER A 476 2.14 5.37 -15.97
C SER A 476 2.41 4.07 -16.72
N ILE A 477 3.67 3.62 -16.71
CA ILE A 477 4.10 2.42 -17.42
C ILE A 477 4.73 1.45 -16.41
N PHE A 478 4.24 0.22 -16.38
CA PHE A 478 4.66 -0.81 -15.45
C PHE A 478 5.19 -2.01 -16.22
N HIS A 479 6.53 -2.08 -16.37
CA HIS A 479 7.20 -3.15 -17.09
C HIS A 479 7.46 -4.36 -16.19
N GLU A 480 7.26 -5.54 -16.73
CA GLU A 480 7.52 -6.82 -16.07
C GLU A 480 6.82 -6.96 -14.71
N SER A 481 5.60 -6.45 -14.60
CA SER A 481 4.82 -6.43 -13.35
C SER A 481 3.35 -6.78 -13.61
N ASP A 482 2.52 -6.83 -12.56
CA ASP A 482 1.09 -6.98 -12.65
C ASP A 482 0.36 -5.86 -11.89
N ALA A 483 -0.80 -5.42 -12.39
CA ALA A 483 -1.68 -4.55 -11.61
C ALA A 483 -2.38 -5.37 -10.53
N GLN A 484 -2.34 -4.92 -9.27
CA GLN A 484 -2.94 -5.70 -8.20
C GLN A 484 -3.82 -4.87 -7.25
N TRP A 485 -5.02 -5.38 -7.00
CA TRP A 485 -5.79 -5.09 -5.81
C TRP A 485 -5.43 -6.16 -4.78
N HIS A 486 -4.46 -5.83 -3.92
CA HIS A 486 -3.87 -6.73 -2.93
C HIS A 486 -4.80 -6.85 -1.71
N ALA A 487 -6.05 -6.80 -2.03
CA ALA A 487 -7.24 -6.90 -1.22
C ALA A 487 -7.28 -5.96 0.00
N GLY A 488 -7.89 -6.41 1.10
CA GLY A 488 -8.01 -5.58 2.29
C GLY A 488 -9.05 -4.45 2.14
N TRP A 489 -10.15 -4.70 1.39
CA TRP A 489 -11.25 -3.77 1.16
C TRP A 489 -10.87 -2.47 0.45
N THR A 490 -9.95 -2.54 -0.51
CA THR A 490 -9.63 -1.40 -1.37
C THR A 490 -10.87 -0.99 -2.17
N ASN A 491 -11.20 0.30 -2.19
CA ASN A 491 -12.45 0.75 -2.80
C ASN A 491 -12.29 2.07 -3.53
N GLU A 492 -13.12 2.26 -4.57
CA GLU A 492 -13.20 3.52 -5.32
C GLU A 492 -11.88 4.02 -5.91
N ASN A 493 -10.92 3.12 -6.15
CA ASN A 493 -9.64 3.47 -6.76
C ASN A 493 -9.73 3.43 -8.29
N LEU A 494 -8.94 4.28 -8.94
CA LEU A 494 -8.87 4.39 -10.39
C LEU A 494 -7.47 4.02 -10.90
N ILE A 495 -7.39 3.11 -11.87
CA ILE A 495 -6.23 2.99 -12.78
C ILE A 495 -6.67 3.51 -14.14
N GLU A 496 -5.99 4.54 -14.64
CA GLU A 496 -6.37 5.22 -15.87
C GLU A 496 -5.18 5.47 -16.81
N GLN A 497 -5.36 5.17 -18.09
CA GLN A 497 -4.36 5.45 -19.14
C GLN A 497 -2.96 4.90 -18.82
N CYS A 498 -2.91 3.75 -18.18
CA CYS A 498 -1.67 3.06 -17.83
C CYS A 498 -1.35 1.94 -18.83
N VAL A 499 -0.05 1.64 -18.96
CA VAL A 499 0.44 0.44 -19.62
C VAL A 499 0.92 -0.53 -18.55
N VAL A 500 0.42 -1.77 -18.59
CA VAL A 500 0.83 -2.86 -17.70
C VAL A 500 1.32 -4.03 -18.53
N GLU A 501 2.60 -4.36 -18.41
CA GLU A 501 3.22 -5.48 -19.13
C GLU A 501 3.52 -6.60 -18.13
N SER A 502 2.55 -7.49 -17.94
CA SER A 502 2.69 -8.58 -16.99
C SER A 502 3.56 -9.70 -17.52
N VAL A 503 4.35 -10.28 -16.63
CA VAL A 503 5.14 -11.48 -16.89
C VAL A 503 4.86 -12.55 -15.83
N GLN A 504 5.06 -13.80 -16.18
CA GLN A 504 5.09 -14.88 -15.20
C GLN A 504 6.50 -14.97 -14.60
N GLY A 505 6.59 -14.76 -13.34
CA GLY A 505 7.86 -14.60 -12.61
C GLY A 505 7.85 -13.31 -11.78
N HIS A 506 8.99 -12.92 -11.23
CA HIS A 506 9.12 -11.73 -10.37
C HIS A 506 8.07 -11.68 -9.22
N GLY A 507 7.57 -12.86 -8.80
CA GLY A 507 6.50 -12.97 -7.80
C GLY A 507 5.07 -12.79 -8.33
N GLY A 508 4.89 -12.45 -9.61
CA GLY A 508 3.60 -12.37 -10.28
C GLY A 508 3.09 -13.73 -10.78
N TYR A 509 1.78 -13.83 -10.97
CA TYR A 509 1.12 -15.04 -11.47
C TYR A 509 0.94 -15.06 -12.98
N GLY A 510 1.29 -13.98 -13.66
CA GLY A 510 1.11 -13.81 -15.11
C GLY A 510 -0.28 -13.33 -15.50
N TYR A 511 -1.11 -12.87 -14.56
CA TYR A 511 -2.32 -12.10 -14.85
C TYR A 511 -1.94 -10.66 -15.18
N GLY A 512 -2.67 -10.00 -16.06
CA GLY A 512 -2.44 -8.59 -16.39
C GLY A 512 -2.79 -7.69 -15.21
N ALA A 513 -3.98 -7.93 -14.67
CA ALA A 513 -4.45 -7.32 -13.44
C ALA A 513 -5.19 -8.39 -12.61
N TRP A 514 -5.14 -8.29 -11.28
CA TRP A 514 -5.81 -9.27 -10.45
C TRP A 514 -6.17 -8.77 -9.06
N ALA A 515 -7.23 -9.34 -8.53
CA ALA A 515 -7.72 -9.15 -7.19
C ALA A 515 -7.64 -10.49 -6.44
N SER A 516 -7.19 -10.47 -5.18
CA SER A 516 -7.01 -11.67 -4.39
C SER A 516 -8.32 -12.45 -4.19
N PRO A 517 -8.29 -13.79 -4.12
CA PRO A 517 -9.50 -14.59 -3.89
C PRO A 517 -10.03 -14.44 -2.45
N PRO A 518 -11.34 -14.64 -2.22
CA PRO A 518 -11.96 -14.43 -0.90
C PRO A 518 -11.46 -15.40 0.17
N GLU A 519 -11.04 -16.58 -0.22
CA GLU A 519 -10.44 -17.59 0.63
C GLU A 519 -8.97 -17.36 0.97
N ASP A 520 -8.39 -16.26 0.49
CA ASP A 520 -7.03 -15.88 0.81
C ASP A 520 -6.91 -15.40 2.26
N THR A 521 -6.25 -16.20 3.09
CA THR A 521 -6.07 -15.89 4.52
C THR A 521 -5.05 -14.79 4.79
N ALA A 522 -4.33 -14.35 3.78
CA ALA A 522 -3.30 -13.32 3.91
C ALA A 522 -3.80 -11.90 3.56
N HIS A 523 -4.90 -11.77 2.81
CA HIS A 523 -5.29 -10.48 2.24
C HIS A 523 -6.75 -10.08 2.50
N GLY A 524 -7.66 -11.05 2.63
CA GLY A 524 -9.10 -10.80 2.78
C GLY A 524 -9.80 -10.38 1.49
N PRO A 525 -11.01 -9.81 1.58
CA PRO A 525 -11.83 -9.46 0.42
C PRO A 525 -11.33 -8.18 -0.26
N ASN A 526 -11.64 -8.07 -1.55
CA ASN A 526 -11.50 -6.81 -2.27
C ASN A 526 -12.69 -5.89 -1.94
N GLY A 527 -12.57 -4.62 -2.23
CA GLY A 527 -13.61 -3.65 -2.00
C GLY A 527 -14.43 -3.31 -3.26
N PRO A 528 -15.47 -2.49 -3.09
CA PRO A 528 -16.37 -2.09 -4.17
C PRO A 528 -15.81 -0.95 -5.03
N ARG A 529 -16.38 -0.80 -6.24
CA ARG A 529 -16.33 0.38 -7.09
C ARG A 529 -14.93 0.79 -7.56
N ASN A 530 -13.99 -0.18 -7.68
CA ASN A 530 -12.71 0.08 -8.33
C ASN A 530 -12.90 0.21 -9.85
N VAL A 531 -12.06 1.01 -10.49
CA VAL A 531 -12.19 1.38 -11.90
C VAL A 531 -10.89 1.12 -12.65
N VAL A 532 -10.99 0.39 -13.76
CA VAL A 532 -9.92 0.20 -14.75
C VAL A 532 -10.36 0.88 -16.04
N TYR A 533 -9.71 1.95 -16.44
CA TYR A 533 -10.17 2.85 -17.48
C TYR A 533 -9.07 3.18 -18.50
N SER A 534 -9.34 2.91 -19.78
CA SER A 534 -8.44 3.29 -20.89
C SER A 534 -6.98 2.81 -20.72
N CYS A 535 -6.77 1.62 -20.16
CA CYS A 535 -5.45 1.02 -19.97
C CYS A 535 -5.08 0.06 -21.10
N ASP A 536 -3.78 -0.13 -21.36
CA ASP A 536 -3.23 -1.18 -22.22
C ASP A 536 -2.60 -2.26 -21.34
N ILE A 537 -3.24 -3.41 -21.23
CA ILE A 537 -2.85 -4.49 -20.32
C ILE A 537 -2.46 -5.71 -21.12
N ARG A 538 -1.21 -6.16 -20.98
CA ARG A 538 -0.64 -7.31 -21.67
C ARG A 538 -0.28 -8.40 -20.67
N SER A 539 -0.67 -9.64 -20.95
CA SER A 539 -0.49 -10.73 -19.98
C SER A 539 -0.32 -12.10 -20.63
N PRO A 540 0.53 -12.96 -20.03
CA PRO A 540 0.64 -14.37 -20.41
C PRO A 540 -0.63 -15.18 -20.13
N LYS A 541 -1.42 -14.78 -19.12
CA LYS A 541 -2.65 -15.45 -18.70
C LYS A 541 -3.85 -14.50 -18.81
N ALA A 542 -4.88 -14.63 -17.94
CA ALA A 542 -6.04 -13.75 -18.01
C ALA A 542 -5.69 -12.26 -17.96
N GLY A 543 -6.43 -11.46 -18.73
CA GLY A 543 -6.24 -10.00 -18.77
C GLY A 543 -6.54 -9.36 -17.42
N LEU A 544 -7.72 -9.63 -16.86
CA LEU A 544 -8.11 -9.24 -15.51
C LEU A 544 -8.67 -10.46 -14.78
N TRP A 545 -8.13 -10.77 -13.60
CA TRP A 545 -8.67 -11.81 -12.73
C TRP A 545 -9.29 -11.22 -11.47
N LEU A 546 -10.59 -11.37 -11.33
CA LEU A 546 -11.37 -11.01 -10.16
C LEU A 546 -11.47 -12.22 -9.24
N GLY A 547 -10.70 -12.22 -8.15
CA GLY A 547 -10.59 -13.36 -7.25
C GLY A 547 -11.80 -13.61 -6.38
N GLY A 548 -12.52 -12.57 -5.98
CA GLY A 548 -13.75 -12.69 -5.22
C GLY A 548 -14.02 -11.53 -4.26
N MET A 549 -15.25 -11.43 -3.77
CA MET A 549 -15.80 -10.28 -3.04
C MET A 549 -15.47 -8.95 -3.70
N ASN A 550 -15.85 -8.88 -4.96
CA ASN A 550 -15.75 -7.67 -5.78
C ASN A 550 -17.17 -7.20 -6.12
N GLU A 551 -17.42 -5.91 -6.08
CA GLU A 551 -18.74 -5.37 -6.38
C GLU A 551 -18.64 -4.03 -7.12
N ASN A 552 -19.49 -3.85 -8.13
CA ASN A 552 -19.62 -2.59 -8.90
C ASN A 552 -18.29 -2.09 -9.49
N TRP A 553 -17.44 -2.98 -10.00
CA TRP A 553 -16.24 -2.54 -10.71
C TRP A 553 -16.60 -2.05 -12.08
N LEU A 554 -15.93 -0.99 -12.54
CA LEU A 554 -16.04 -0.44 -13.87
C LEU A 554 -14.78 -0.82 -14.66
N ILE A 555 -14.95 -1.60 -15.73
CA ILE A 555 -13.86 -2.06 -16.61
C ILE A 555 -14.15 -1.51 -17.99
N LEU A 556 -13.60 -0.32 -18.29
CA LEU A 556 -14.08 0.51 -19.37
C LEU A 556 -12.96 0.92 -20.32
N HIS A 557 -13.19 0.74 -21.63
CA HIS A 557 -12.34 1.27 -22.70
C HIS A 557 -10.89 0.80 -22.66
N ASN A 558 -10.60 -0.37 -22.06
CA ASN A 558 -9.26 -0.92 -22.01
C ASN A 558 -8.93 -1.75 -23.24
N ARG A 559 -7.64 -1.94 -23.53
CA ARG A 559 -7.16 -2.97 -24.41
C ARG A 559 -6.46 -4.05 -23.58
N PHE A 560 -6.96 -5.29 -23.69
CA PHE A 560 -6.33 -6.47 -23.06
C PHE A 560 -5.71 -7.33 -24.16
N ILE A 561 -4.41 -7.58 -24.08
CA ILE A 561 -3.68 -8.50 -24.95
C ILE A 561 -3.28 -9.71 -24.12
N VAL A 562 -3.91 -10.86 -24.37
CA VAL A 562 -3.81 -12.06 -23.54
C VAL A 562 -3.26 -13.21 -24.38
N ASP A 563 -2.18 -13.83 -23.90
CA ASP A 563 -1.56 -14.95 -24.62
C ASP A 563 -2.35 -16.24 -24.42
N ASN A 564 -2.78 -16.54 -23.17
CA ASN A 564 -3.46 -17.79 -22.84
C ASN A 564 -4.44 -17.59 -21.66
N GLY A 565 -5.70 -17.35 -21.96
CA GLY A 565 -6.77 -17.17 -20.98
C GLY A 565 -7.85 -16.19 -21.42
N PRO A 566 -8.88 -15.99 -20.58
CA PRO A 566 -9.96 -15.05 -20.87
C PRO A 566 -9.51 -13.60 -20.73
N GLY A 567 -10.23 -12.69 -21.36
CA GLY A 567 -10.04 -11.27 -21.18
C GLY A 567 -10.31 -10.86 -19.73
N VAL A 568 -11.48 -11.26 -19.20
CA VAL A 568 -11.85 -11.10 -17.78
C VAL A 568 -12.24 -12.45 -17.20
N PHE A 569 -11.69 -12.77 -16.04
CA PHE A 569 -12.04 -13.97 -15.29
C PHE A 569 -12.59 -13.59 -13.93
N ALA A 570 -13.87 -13.86 -13.66
CA ALA A 570 -14.49 -13.72 -12.34
C ALA A 570 -14.54 -15.10 -11.67
N LYS A 571 -13.75 -15.30 -10.62
CA LYS A 571 -13.60 -16.61 -9.97
C LYS A 571 -14.85 -17.00 -9.17
N ALA A 572 -15.28 -16.10 -8.26
CA ALA A 572 -16.45 -16.28 -7.41
C ALA A 572 -16.82 -14.96 -6.74
N THR A 573 -18.04 -14.82 -6.23
CA THR A 573 -18.45 -13.70 -5.37
C THR A 573 -18.16 -12.34 -6.01
N SER A 574 -18.54 -12.22 -7.27
CA SER A 574 -18.35 -11.02 -8.10
C SER A 574 -19.71 -10.48 -8.56
N PHE A 575 -19.99 -9.20 -8.28
CA PHE A 575 -21.35 -8.66 -8.44
C PHE A 575 -21.36 -7.34 -9.21
N ASP A 576 -22.37 -7.18 -10.07
CA ASP A 576 -22.77 -5.90 -10.65
C ASP A 576 -21.64 -5.14 -11.37
N HIS A 577 -20.77 -5.86 -12.11
CA HIS A 577 -19.69 -5.25 -12.87
C HIS A 577 -20.17 -4.72 -14.22
N ILE A 578 -19.61 -3.58 -14.66
CA ILE A 578 -19.80 -3.04 -16.00
C ILE A 578 -18.50 -3.23 -16.80
N ILE A 579 -18.57 -4.02 -17.86
CA ILE A 579 -17.46 -4.31 -18.78
C ILE A 579 -17.85 -3.74 -20.14
N ARG A 580 -17.39 -2.51 -20.45
CA ARG A 580 -17.90 -1.77 -21.62
C ARG A 580 -16.79 -1.18 -22.48
N GLY A 581 -16.98 -1.30 -23.82
CA GLY A 581 -16.14 -0.62 -24.78
C GLY A 581 -14.68 -1.08 -24.82
N ASN A 582 -14.38 -2.27 -24.30
CA ASN A 582 -13.01 -2.79 -24.26
C ASN A 582 -12.64 -3.50 -25.58
N VAL A 583 -11.35 -3.55 -25.85
CA VAL A 583 -10.75 -4.35 -26.93
C VAL A 583 -9.99 -5.52 -26.29
N PHE A 584 -10.40 -6.73 -26.61
CA PHE A 584 -9.73 -7.96 -26.17
C PHE A 584 -9.01 -8.62 -27.37
N VAL A 585 -7.73 -8.93 -27.20
CA VAL A 585 -6.93 -9.69 -28.15
C VAL A 585 -6.54 -11.01 -27.47
N LEU A 586 -7.27 -12.09 -27.77
CA LEU A 586 -7.09 -13.41 -27.14
C LEU A 586 -6.37 -14.33 -28.13
N LYS A 587 -5.09 -14.64 -27.86
CA LYS A 587 -4.22 -15.33 -28.82
C LYS A 587 -4.39 -16.85 -28.84
N ASP A 588 -4.96 -17.44 -27.79
CA ASP A 588 -5.00 -18.90 -27.57
C ASP A 588 -6.07 -19.63 -28.40
N GLY A 589 -7.02 -18.94 -29.00
CA GLY A 589 -8.13 -19.51 -29.78
C GLY A 589 -9.11 -20.38 -28.96
N LYS A 590 -9.01 -20.41 -27.64
CA LYS A 590 -9.78 -21.29 -26.74
C LYS A 590 -10.61 -20.56 -25.71
N SER A 591 -10.17 -19.39 -25.30
CA SER A 591 -10.75 -18.65 -24.20
C SER A 591 -11.90 -17.75 -24.62
N PRO A 592 -12.92 -17.54 -23.75
CA PRO A 592 -13.98 -16.57 -23.96
C PRO A 592 -13.47 -15.15 -23.63
N MET A 593 -14.24 -14.13 -24.03
CA MET A 593 -13.99 -12.74 -23.61
C MET A 593 -14.08 -12.61 -22.09
N ILE A 594 -15.18 -13.11 -21.52
CA ILE A 594 -15.45 -13.08 -20.07
C ILE A 594 -15.77 -14.51 -19.62
N GLN A 595 -15.15 -14.94 -18.51
CA GLN A 595 -15.48 -16.19 -17.85
C GLN A 595 -16.04 -15.91 -16.46
N LEU A 596 -17.31 -16.26 -16.23
CA LEU A 596 -17.97 -16.20 -14.92
C LEU A 596 -17.93 -17.61 -14.32
N ALA A 597 -16.88 -17.90 -13.50
CA ALA A 597 -16.53 -19.26 -13.13
C ALA A 597 -17.40 -19.86 -12.03
N ALA A 598 -18.18 -19.05 -11.31
CA ALA A 598 -19.10 -19.50 -10.27
C ALA A 598 -20.50 -18.90 -10.45
N ALA A 599 -21.53 -19.59 -9.95
CA ALA A 599 -22.94 -19.15 -10.08
C ALA A 599 -23.25 -17.86 -9.32
N ASP A 600 -22.40 -17.47 -8.37
CA ASP A 600 -22.52 -16.22 -7.62
C ASP A 600 -21.78 -15.02 -8.26
N CYS A 601 -21.32 -15.16 -9.49
CA CYS A 601 -20.85 -14.05 -10.32
C CYS A 601 -22.05 -13.42 -11.06
N THR A 602 -22.80 -12.54 -10.41
CA THR A 602 -24.11 -12.05 -10.87
C THR A 602 -24.10 -10.55 -11.22
N GLY A 603 -25.11 -10.10 -11.96
CA GLY A 603 -25.30 -8.67 -12.27
C GLY A 603 -24.27 -8.09 -13.27
N VAL A 604 -23.52 -8.92 -13.98
CA VAL A 604 -22.50 -8.46 -14.93
C VAL A 604 -23.13 -7.92 -16.20
N GLU A 605 -22.69 -6.74 -16.64
CA GLU A 605 -23.05 -6.12 -17.91
C GLU A 605 -21.84 -6.11 -18.85
N ALA A 606 -21.98 -6.67 -20.04
CA ALA A 606 -20.94 -6.71 -21.08
C ALA A 606 -21.45 -6.02 -22.34
N VAL A 607 -21.02 -4.79 -22.63
CA VAL A 607 -21.62 -3.97 -23.69
C VAL A 607 -20.55 -3.36 -24.61
N GLY A 608 -20.73 -3.50 -25.93
CA GLY A 608 -19.94 -2.78 -26.91
C GLY A 608 -18.45 -3.16 -26.93
N ASN A 609 -18.09 -4.38 -26.50
CA ASN A 609 -16.71 -4.85 -26.51
C ASN A 609 -16.33 -5.50 -27.83
N SER A 610 -15.07 -5.37 -28.25
CA SER A 610 -14.52 -6.03 -29.43
C SER A 610 -13.55 -7.12 -29.05
N VAL A 611 -13.72 -8.34 -29.60
CA VAL A 611 -12.86 -9.51 -29.31
C VAL A 611 -12.17 -9.97 -30.56
N TYR A 612 -10.86 -9.94 -30.57
CA TYR A 612 -10.00 -10.47 -31.61
C TYR A 612 -9.46 -11.83 -31.21
N GLY A 613 -9.86 -12.88 -31.92
CA GLY A 613 -9.45 -14.26 -31.56
C GLY A 613 -10.32 -14.90 -30.47
N GLY A 614 -9.70 -15.69 -29.60
CA GLY A 614 -10.42 -16.51 -28.62
C GLY A 614 -11.33 -17.56 -29.28
N ASN A 615 -12.32 -18.06 -28.55
CA ASN A 615 -13.26 -19.06 -29.01
C ASN A 615 -14.58 -18.48 -29.60
N GLY A 616 -14.65 -17.18 -29.74
CA GLY A 616 -15.83 -16.46 -30.25
C GLY A 616 -16.98 -16.27 -29.27
N ARG A 617 -16.83 -16.74 -28.01
CA ARG A 617 -17.86 -16.56 -26.97
C ARG A 617 -17.59 -15.27 -26.18
N PHE A 618 -18.62 -14.46 -26.01
CA PHE A 618 -18.51 -13.25 -25.20
C PHE A 618 -18.52 -13.57 -23.70
N VAL A 619 -19.42 -14.42 -23.27
CA VAL A 619 -19.49 -14.85 -21.86
C VAL A 619 -19.57 -16.37 -21.76
N SER A 620 -18.90 -16.96 -20.79
CA SER A 620 -18.88 -18.40 -20.52
C SER A 620 -18.89 -18.66 -19.01
N GLY A 621 -19.47 -19.81 -18.60
CA GLY A 621 -19.51 -20.27 -17.21
C GLY A 621 -20.92 -20.56 -16.71
N PRO A 622 -21.09 -20.94 -15.44
CA PRO A 622 -22.40 -21.27 -14.86
C PRO A 622 -23.29 -20.05 -14.60
N ALA A 623 -22.69 -18.86 -14.37
CA ALA A 623 -23.43 -17.61 -14.24
C ALA A 623 -23.74 -17.03 -15.63
N GLN A 624 -24.81 -16.24 -15.69
CA GLN A 624 -25.22 -15.54 -16.90
C GLN A 624 -25.09 -14.03 -16.70
N PRO A 625 -24.67 -13.28 -17.73
CA PRO A 625 -24.70 -11.82 -17.66
C PRO A 625 -26.14 -11.32 -17.62
N VAL A 626 -26.35 -10.17 -16.99
CA VAL A 626 -27.65 -9.46 -17.01
C VAL A 626 -27.85 -8.86 -18.40
N VAL A 627 -26.77 -8.30 -18.97
CA VAL A 627 -26.73 -7.71 -20.29
C VAL A 627 -25.51 -8.21 -21.03
N SER A 628 -25.67 -8.61 -22.30
CA SER A 628 -24.57 -8.91 -23.21
C SER A 628 -24.96 -8.44 -24.62
N GLU A 629 -24.70 -7.18 -24.92
CA GLU A 629 -25.17 -6.50 -26.10
C GLU A 629 -24.04 -5.79 -26.84
N GLU A 630 -24.22 -5.61 -28.17
CA GLU A 630 -23.31 -4.84 -29.03
C GLU A 630 -21.86 -5.35 -29.06
N ASN A 631 -21.58 -6.54 -28.54
CA ASN A 631 -20.24 -7.11 -28.55
C ASN A 631 -19.93 -7.70 -29.91
N GLN A 632 -18.67 -7.58 -30.36
CA GLN A 632 -18.25 -8.03 -31.70
C GLN A 632 -17.12 -9.07 -31.59
N ALA A 633 -17.28 -10.21 -32.25
CA ALA A 633 -16.23 -11.22 -32.39
C ALA A 633 -15.54 -11.07 -33.75
N LEU A 634 -14.23 -10.88 -33.75
CA LEU A 634 -13.38 -10.59 -34.88
C LEU A 634 -12.22 -11.60 -34.95
N GLY A 635 -11.76 -11.91 -36.16
CA GLY A 635 -10.62 -12.79 -36.38
C GLY A 635 -9.30 -12.15 -35.97
N LEU A 636 -8.33 -12.95 -35.49
CA LEU A 636 -6.98 -12.46 -35.19
C LEU A 636 -6.25 -11.84 -36.37
N SER A 637 -6.59 -12.26 -37.61
CA SER A 637 -6.05 -11.70 -38.85
C SER A 637 -6.51 -10.27 -39.15
N THR A 638 -7.49 -9.75 -38.43
CA THR A 638 -7.96 -8.37 -38.59
C THR A 638 -6.83 -7.39 -38.20
N ALA A 639 -6.46 -6.52 -39.13
CA ALA A 639 -5.25 -5.72 -39.07
C ALA A 639 -5.25 -4.66 -37.93
N SER A 640 -6.41 -4.06 -37.62
CA SER A 640 -6.52 -2.98 -36.65
C SER A 640 -7.03 -3.47 -35.30
N ARG A 641 -6.24 -3.26 -34.24
CA ARG A 641 -6.56 -3.60 -32.84
C ARG A 641 -6.25 -2.42 -31.95
N PRO A 642 -6.80 -1.26 -32.25
CA PRO A 642 -6.42 -0.04 -31.54
C PRO A 642 -6.83 -0.09 -30.08
N GLN A 643 -6.03 0.56 -29.25
CA GLN A 643 -6.47 0.92 -27.90
C GLN A 643 -7.61 1.95 -28.04
N PRO A 644 -8.70 1.80 -27.30
CA PRO A 644 -9.76 2.80 -27.30
C PRO A 644 -9.22 4.17 -26.90
N GLN A 645 -9.52 5.18 -27.68
CA GLN A 645 -9.10 6.57 -27.44
C GLN A 645 -10.27 7.32 -26.83
N VAL A 646 -10.23 7.50 -25.52
CA VAL A 646 -11.27 8.20 -24.76
C VAL A 646 -10.66 9.28 -23.87
N PRO A 647 -11.40 10.39 -23.62
CA PRO A 647 -10.93 11.41 -22.69
C PRO A 647 -10.69 10.85 -21.29
N SER A 648 -9.74 11.43 -20.57
CA SER A 648 -9.48 11.10 -19.18
C SER A 648 -10.68 11.45 -18.31
N ILE A 649 -11.15 10.49 -17.50
CA ILE A 649 -12.24 10.74 -16.55
C ILE A 649 -11.74 11.53 -15.35
N TYR A 650 -10.49 11.31 -14.93
CA TYR A 650 -9.87 12.08 -13.88
C TYR A 650 -9.74 13.57 -14.26
N GLU A 651 -9.17 13.89 -15.44
CA GLU A 651 -9.04 15.28 -15.90
C GLU A 651 -10.41 15.94 -16.09
N TRP A 652 -11.39 15.18 -16.60
CA TRP A 652 -12.76 15.65 -16.70
C TRP A 652 -13.34 16.05 -15.33
N GLN A 653 -13.07 15.30 -14.27
CA GLN A 653 -13.48 15.63 -12.92
C GLN A 653 -12.72 16.84 -12.38
N GLN A 654 -11.39 16.93 -12.59
CA GLN A 654 -10.57 18.07 -12.12
C GLN A 654 -11.03 19.39 -12.73
N GLN A 655 -11.43 19.43 -13.98
CA GLN A 655 -11.99 20.63 -14.63
C GLN A 655 -13.29 21.12 -13.97
N ARG A 656 -13.99 20.28 -13.24
CA ARG A 656 -15.24 20.61 -12.53
C ARG A 656 -15.01 21.05 -11.09
N ARG A 657 -13.89 20.69 -10.51
CA ARG A 657 -13.45 21.21 -9.21
C ARG A 657 -13.10 22.72 -9.32
N ALA A 658 -12.55 23.13 -10.45
CA ALA A 658 -12.11 24.50 -10.69
C ALA A 658 -13.27 25.48 -10.96
N ARG A 659 -14.51 24.98 -11.11
CA ARG A 659 -15.74 25.77 -11.29
C ARG A 659 -16.57 25.82 -10.02
#